data_5e55b4048c91f5210542a5fe2728abc4
#
_entry.id   5e55b4048c91f5210542a5fe2728abc4
#
_cell.length_a   1.000
_cell.length_b   1.000
_cell.length_c   1.000
_cell.angle_alpha   90.00
_cell.angle_beta   90.00
_cell.angle_gamma   90.00
#
_symmetry.space_group_name_H-M   'P 1'
#
loop_
_entity.id
_entity.type
_entity.pdbx_description
1 polymer ?
#
loop_
_entity_poly.entity_id
_entity_poly.type
_entity_poly.pdbx_seq_one_letter_code
_entity_poly.pdbx_strand_id
1 'polypeptide(L)'
;MKTKKIEVLAPAGNPAALKAAVFAGADAVYMGGSLFSARASAVNFSREEMREAVLFARERNVRVYVTVNTLLKDDELPEALDFCKFLCSVPVDGILIQDMGLFNILREACPEMPLHASTQMSLHTPGGAALLKELGASRVVLAREMSLKEIEEVSKKTDVELEAFVHGALCMSLSGQCYFSAMLGGRSGNRGRCAQTCRLPFAAPGGTGHDLSLKDMSFIDHIETLHNAGVCSAKIEGRMKRPEYVAAAVAACRKAADGEPVPENLLEHLNAVFSRSGFTDGYLSAHRGRIMFGTRTKEDVESANSAVFAQLHTLYKNEAQRVPVTFTLSAFAGENPRVTVSDGENEAVVTAEDCVCEIAQKLPVNTERWEQQLRKTGGTPYLCEAVQIDTDEKTALPISVLNGLRREALEKLGEQRREKPAVSFKDIPFDTRTHGESGRPKLRAFFKDCAQVPENISMLEAVILPLDADEATRTRCKDAGVEVILALPRALWGIENAVRARMEACKAMGDTHFYCGNLGALALCKELGVSAHGGFSLNVFNTECLRFFEEFGLDDTELSFELTGDEIRGLGGELPRGILLYGRQPLMLTRNCPLANSPKGCLNCKHAGKIRDRKGVEFPVHCTRFEGKTVYSEVFNSVPLVLFDRPVSNVDFGVLRFSVENAVETQAILDAAVRHEKPHSDCTRGLFLRGVL
;
A
#
# COMPACT_ATOMS: atom_id res chain seq x y z
N MET A 1 -3.44 -30.49 -11.25
CA MET A 1 -2.66 -29.28 -10.93
C MET A 1 -2.78 -29.04 -9.45
N LYS A 2 -1.70 -29.03 -8.67
CA LYS A 2 -1.76 -28.55 -7.27
C LYS A 2 -2.18 -27.08 -7.32
N THR A 3 -3.30 -26.74 -6.70
CA THR A 3 -3.72 -25.32 -6.56
C THR A 3 -2.58 -24.57 -5.91
N LYS A 4 -2.10 -23.49 -6.57
CA LYS A 4 -1.01 -22.66 -6.06
C LYS A 4 -1.48 -22.09 -4.71
N LYS A 5 -0.75 -22.41 -3.62
CA LYS A 5 -1.08 -21.90 -2.29
C LYS A 5 -0.97 -20.37 -2.25
N ILE A 6 -1.74 -19.71 -1.37
CA ILE A 6 -1.62 -18.27 -1.14
C ILE A 6 -0.24 -17.95 -0.56
N GLU A 7 0.41 -16.90 -1.08
CA GLU A 7 1.70 -16.40 -0.61
C GLU A 7 1.55 -15.75 0.77
N VAL A 8 2.38 -16.13 1.73
CA VAL A 8 2.50 -15.42 3.02
C VAL A 8 3.59 -14.36 2.89
N LEU A 9 3.21 -13.09 2.83
CA LEU A 9 4.08 -11.94 2.64
C LEU A 9 4.35 -11.23 3.97
N ALA A 10 5.60 -11.29 4.44
CA ALA A 10 6.00 -10.79 5.75
C ALA A 10 6.73 -9.44 5.69
N PRO A 11 6.61 -8.59 6.74
CA PRO A 11 7.38 -7.36 6.85
C PRO A 11 8.81 -7.63 7.30
N ALA A 12 9.80 -7.02 6.64
CA ALA A 12 11.19 -6.98 7.07
C ALA A 12 11.64 -5.52 7.26
N GLY A 13 11.67 -5.05 8.49
CA GLY A 13 12.09 -3.68 8.83
C GLY A 13 13.57 -3.56 9.20
N ASN A 14 14.25 -4.68 9.39
CA ASN A 14 15.67 -4.80 9.68
C ASN A 14 16.13 -6.26 9.46
N PRO A 15 17.44 -6.57 9.48
CA PRO A 15 17.96 -7.93 9.26
C PRO A 15 17.42 -8.98 10.24
N ALA A 16 17.20 -8.63 11.51
CA ALA A 16 16.67 -9.56 12.50
C ALA A 16 15.20 -9.94 12.21
N ALA A 17 14.38 -8.97 11.78
CA ALA A 17 12.99 -9.21 11.36
C ALA A 17 12.92 -10.02 10.05
N LEU A 18 13.84 -9.78 9.10
CA LEU A 18 14.00 -10.60 7.90
C LEU A 18 14.24 -12.08 8.26
N LYS A 19 15.24 -12.32 9.10
CA LYS A 19 15.56 -13.69 9.56
C LYS A 19 14.36 -14.35 10.24
N ALA A 20 13.67 -13.62 11.11
CA ALA A 20 12.48 -14.11 11.81
C ALA A 20 11.36 -14.47 10.84
N ALA A 21 11.11 -13.64 9.82
CA ALA A 21 10.11 -13.90 8.77
C ALA A 21 10.44 -15.16 7.97
N VAL A 22 11.67 -15.27 7.48
CA VAL A 22 12.12 -16.40 6.66
C VAL A 22 12.06 -17.71 7.44
N PHE A 23 12.57 -17.73 8.67
CA PHE A 23 12.62 -18.94 9.49
C PHE A 23 11.25 -19.35 10.03
N ALA A 24 10.33 -18.40 10.22
CA ALA A 24 8.96 -18.72 10.60
C ALA A 24 8.07 -19.18 9.42
N GLY A 25 8.56 -19.13 8.17
CA GLY A 25 7.87 -19.73 7.04
C GLY A 25 7.25 -18.75 6.04
N ALA A 26 7.72 -17.51 5.93
CA ALA A 26 7.29 -16.58 4.89
C ALA A 26 7.66 -17.06 3.47
N ASP A 27 6.79 -16.87 2.49
CA ASP A 27 7.06 -17.12 1.07
C ASP A 27 7.67 -15.92 0.38
N ALA A 28 7.39 -14.74 0.93
CA ALA A 28 7.94 -13.48 0.46
C ALA A 28 8.13 -12.51 1.64
N VAL A 29 9.03 -11.54 1.46
CA VAL A 29 9.22 -10.45 2.39
C VAL A 29 9.14 -9.11 1.65
N TYR A 30 8.65 -8.07 2.35
CA TYR A 30 8.75 -6.71 1.82
C TYR A 30 9.58 -5.83 2.77
N MET A 31 10.48 -5.07 2.17
CA MET A 31 11.42 -4.20 2.88
C MET A 31 11.49 -2.82 2.24
N GLY A 32 12.17 -1.88 2.88
CA GLY A 32 12.39 -0.54 2.34
C GLY A 32 13.83 -0.09 2.52
N GLY A 33 14.28 0.75 1.62
CA GLY A 33 15.51 1.51 1.77
C GLY A 33 15.36 2.63 2.80
N SER A 34 16.46 3.30 3.11
CA SER A 34 16.51 4.46 4.02
C SER A 34 15.63 5.63 3.56
N LEU A 35 15.37 5.73 2.23
CA LEU A 35 14.57 6.77 1.58
C LEU A 35 13.36 6.16 0.87
N PHE A 36 12.39 7.01 0.51
CA PHE A 36 11.24 6.71 -0.37
C PHE A 36 10.31 5.60 0.12
N SER A 37 10.27 5.33 1.41
CA SER A 37 9.46 4.27 1.99
C SER A 37 8.41 4.80 2.96
N ALA A 38 7.17 4.31 2.87
CA ALA A 38 6.03 4.68 3.72
C ALA A 38 6.23 4.38 5.23
N ARG A 39 7.38 3.88 5.63
CA ARG A 39 7.82 3.68 7.02
C ARG A 39 9.23 4.26 7.20
N ALA A 40 9.39 5.56 6.95
CA ALA A 40 10.66 6.26 7.10
C ALA A 40 11.29 6.14 8.51
N SER A 41 10.48 5.91 9.54
CA SER A 41 10.95 5.71 10.93
C SER A 41 11.36 4.26 11.26
N ALA A 42 11.25 3.29 10.33
CA ALA A 42 11.86 1.97 10.50
C ALA A 42 13.39 2.08 10.37
N VAL A 43 14.12 1.09 10.87
CA VAL A 43 15.58 1.03 10.71
C VAL A 43 15.94 1.02 9.22
N ASN A 44 15.14 0.27 8.41
CA ASN A 44 15.31 0.06 6.98
C ASN A 44 16.70 -0.55 6.65
N PHE A 45 17.05 -0.61 5.37
CA PHE A 45 18.27 -1.25 4.88
C PHE A 45 19.12 -0.25 4.08
N SER A 46 20.43 -0.22 4.30
CA SER A 46 21.37 0.36 3.35
C SER A 46 21.36 -0.45 2.04
N ARG A 47 22.01 0.05 0.98
CA ARG A 47 22.11 -0.68 -0.28
C ARG A 47 22.88 -2.00 -0.12
N GLU A 48 23.93 -2.01 0.68
CA GLU A 48 24.75 -3.17 1.00
C GLU A 48 23.95 -4.21 1.79
N GLU A 49 23.34 -3.79 2.90
CA GLU A 49 22.46 -4.66 3.70
C GLU A 49 21.28 -5.20 2.88
N MET A 50 20.72 -4.40 1.97
CA MET A 50 19.64 -4.83 1.10
C MET A 50 20.10 -5.92 0.12
N ARG A 51 21.29 -5.76 -0.48
CA ARG A 51 21.88 -6.80 -1.33
C ARG A 51 22.07 -8.12 -0.58
N GLU A 52 22.66 -8.07 0.60
CA GLU A 52 22.83 -9.24 1.47
C GLU A 52 21.49 -9.87 1.85
N ALA A 53 20.51 -9.05 2.24
CA ALA A 53 19.17 -9.49 2.59
C ALA A 53 18.44 -10.20 1.44
N VAL A 54 18.57 -9.68 0.22
CA VAL A 54 17.98 -10.29 -0.99
C VAL A 54 18.64 -11.63 -1.29
N LEU A 55 19.98 -11.71 -1.25
CA LEU A 55 20.71 -12.96 -1.49
C LEU A 55 20.38 -14.02 -0.43
N PHE A 56 20.28 -13.60 0.85
CA PHE A 56 19.88 -14.48 1.96
C PHE A 56 18.48 -15.05 1.76
N ALA A 57 17.50 -14.21 1.40
CA ALA A 57 16.11 -14.64 1.18
C ALA A 57 16.00 -15.57 -0.04
N ARG A 58 16.67 -15.21 -1.14
CA ARG A 58 16.63 -15.94 -2.40
C ARG A 58 17.17 -17.35 -2.28
N GLU A 59 18.32 -17.53 -1.61
CA GLU A 59 18.87 -18.88 -1.32
C GLU A 59 17.85 -19.78 -0.65
N ARG A 60 16.92 -19.19 0.15
CA ARG A 60 15.87 -19.86 0.92
C ARG A 60 14.52 -19.94 0.21
N ASN A 61 14.49 -19.65 -1.10
CA ASN A 61 13.27 -19.64 -1.90
C ASN A 61 12.21 -18.65 -1.37
N VAL A 62 12.65 -17.48 -0.87
CA VAL A 62 11.80 -16.41 -0.38
C VAL A 62 11.95 -15.19 -1.29
N ARG A 63 10.83 -14.74 -1.85
CA ARG A 63 10.79 -13.57 -2.73
C ARG A 63 10.98 -12.27 -1.94
N VAL A 64 11.56 -11.26 -2.59
CA VAL A 64 11.80 -9.97 -1.97
C VAL A 64 11.17 -8.85 -2.78
N TYR A 65 10.27 -8.10 -2.15
CA TYR A 65 9.65 -6.91 -2.72
C TYR A 65 10.16 -5.65 -2.00
N VAL A 66 10.55 -4.64 -2.77
CA VAL A 66 11.10 -3.40 -2.20
C VAL A 66 10.11 -2.26 -2.34
N THR A 67 9.90 -1.49 -1.25
CA THR A 67 8.98 -0.37 -1.25
C THR A 67 9.67 0.92 -1.65
N VAL A 68 9.16 1.57 -2.71
CA VAL A 68 9.43 2.94 -3.15
C VAL A 68 8.05 3.61 -3.22
N ASN A 69 7.36 3.67 -2.07
CA ASN A 69 5.92 3.90 -2.01
C ASN A 69 5.54 5.14 -1.19
N THR A 70 6.25 6.22 -1.45
CA THR A 70 5.91 7.58 -1.02
C THR A 70 5.63 8.46 -2.23
N LEU A 71 4.94 9.57 -2.03
CA LEU A 71 4.91 10.65 -3.02
C LEU A 71 6.29 11.30 -3.08
N LEU A 72 6.71 11.69 -4.27
CA LEU A 72 8.01 12.26 -4.54
C LEU A 72 7.88 13.71 -5.01
N LYS A 73 8.84 14.56 -4.62
CA LYS A 73 9.01 15.90 -5.19
C LYS A 73 9.90 15.82 -6.43
N ASP A 74 9.87 16.84 -7.29
CA ASP A 74 10.70 16.87 -8.50
C ASP A 74 12.19 16.72 -8.19
N ASP A 75 12.68 17.35 -7.13
CA ASP A 75 14.08 17.26 -6.71
C ASP A 75 14.49 15.90 -6.13
N GLU A 76 13.52 15.06 -5.74
CA GLU A 76 13.75 13.71 -5.22
C GLU A 76 13.72 12.62 -6.31
N LEU A 77 13.09 12.90 -7.46
CA LEU A 77 12.94 11.93 -8.56
C LEU A 77 14.28 11.35 -9.06
N PRO A 78 15.36 12.17 -9.26
CA PRO A 78 16.64 11.62 -9.70
C PRO A 78 17.22 10.59 -8.74
N GLU A 79 17.16 10.84 -7.42
CA GLU A 79 17.66 9.92 -6.40
C GLU A 79 16.78 8.67 -6.30
N ALA A 80 15.46 8.82 -6.46
CA ALA A 80 14.52 7.69 -6.48
C ALA A 80 14.77 6.77 -7.69
N LEU A 81 15.07 7.34 -8.87
CA LEU A 81 15.41 6.57 -10.07
C LEU A 81 16.76 5.87 -9.93
N ASP A 82 17.78 6.52 -9.35
CA ASP A 82 19.07 5.89 -9.06
C ASP A 82 18.92 4.71 -8.09
N PHE A 83 18.04 4.85 -7.09
CA PHE A 83 17.69 3.74 -6.21
C PHE A 83 16.96 2.61 -6.96
N CYS A 84 16.02 2.91 -7.85
CA CYS A 84 15.34 1.91 -8.66
C CYS A 84 16.30 1.21 -9.64
N LYS A 85 17.26 1.94 -10.22
CA LYS A 85 18.35 1.38 -11.05
C LYS A 85 19.22 0.42 -10.25
N PHE A 86 19.54 0.76 -8.99
CA PHE A 86 20.20 -0.16 -8.06
C PHE A 86 19.35 -1.42 -7.85
N LEU A 87 18.05 -1.31 -7.63
CA LEU A 87 17.15 -2.46 -7.44
C LEU A 87 17.12 -3.38 -8.68
N CYS A 88 17.25 -2.84 -9.90
CA CYS A 88 17.38 -3.63 -11.11
C CYS A 88 18.70 -4.43 -11.17
N SER A 89 19.76 -3.96 -10.50
CA SER A 89 21.05 -4.66 -10.40
C SER A 89 21.10 -5.75 -9.32
N VAL A 90 20.06 -5.81 -8.47
CA VAL A 90 19.93 -6.80 -7.38
C VAL A 90 18.76 -7.72 -7.71
N PRO A 91 18.80 -9.03 -7.40
CA PRO A 91 17.76 -9.97 -7.76
C PRO A 91 16.46 -9.82 -6.93
N VAL A 92 15.89 -8.60 -6.86
CA VAL A 92 14.58 -8.35 -6.28
C VAL A 92 13.47 -8.89 -7.18
N ASP A 93 12.29 -9.18 -6.59
CA ASP A 93 11.16 -9.80 -7.30
C ASP A 93 10.04 -8.80 -7.62
N GLY A 94 10.19 -7.54 -7.21
CA GLY A 94 9.27 -6.46 -7.57
C GLY A 94 9.44 -5.20 -6.72
N ILE A 95 8.88 -4.09 -7.21
CA ILE A 95 8.93 -2.78 -6.58
C ILE A 95 7.50 -2.31 -6.29
N LEU A 96 7.22 -1.93 -5.02
CA LEU A 96 5.93 -1.34 -4.64
C LEU A 96 5.98 0.17 -4.79
N ILE A 97 5.03 0.76 -5.52
CA ILE A 97 5.02 2.18 -5.90
C ILE A 97 3.69 2.83 -5.51
N GLN A 98 3.74 4.10 -5.10
CA GLN A 98 2.58 4.96 -4.87
C GLN A 98 2.49 6.07 -5.92
N ASP A 99 3.61 6.71 -6.24
CA ASP A 99 3.68 7.87 -7.12
C ASP A 99 3.44 7.47 -8.57
N MET A 100 2.44 8.10 -9.23
CA MET A 100 2.09 7.75 -10.61
C MET A 100 3.12 8.22 -11.63
N GLY A 101 3.85 9.31 -11.35
CA GLY A 101 4.96 9.76 -12.19
C GLY A 101 6.10 8.76 -12.18
N LEU A 102 6.54 8.33 -10.98
CA LEU A 102 7.55 7.27 -10.85
C LEU A 102 7.08 5.95 -11.50
N PHE A 103 5.81 5.58 -11.30
CA PHE A 103 5.23 4.38 -11.92
C PHE A 103 5.34 4.44 -13.44
N ASN A 104 4.97 5.57 -14.05
CA ASN A 104 5.04 5.78 -15.50
C ASN A 104 6.48 5.67 -16.02
N ILE A 105 7.43 6.32 -15.35
CA ILE A 105 8.85 6.24 -15.74
C ILE A 105 9.37 4.80 -15.65
N LEU A 106 9.11 4.08 -14.56
CA LEU A 106 9.63 2.72 -14.38
C LEU A 106 9.03 1.71 -15.33
N ARG A 107 7.77 1.87 -15.73
CA ARG A 107 7.15 1.06 -16.78
C ARG A 107 7.94 1.08 -18.09
N GLU A 108 8.54 2.23 -18.42
CA GLU A 108 9.36 2.41 -19.62
C GLU A 108 10.84 2.09 -19.38
N ALA A 109 11.37 2.48 -18.22
CA ALA A 109 12.79 2.32 -17.89
C ALA A 109 13.19 0.86 -17.65
N CYS A 110 12.32 0.07 -17.01
CA CYS A 110 12.58 -1.32 -16.66
C CYS A 110 11.33 -2.21 -16.81
N PRO A 111 10.85 -2.44 -18.04
CA PRO A 111 9.58 -3.15 -18.30
C PRO A 111 9.55 -4.60 -17.77
N GLU A 112 10.71 -5.21 -17.55
CA GLU A 112 10.83 -6.56 -16.99
C GLU A 112 10.71 -6.59 -15.44
N MET A 113 10.84 -5.43 -14.77
CA MET A 113 10.70 -5.35 -13.31
C MET A 113 9.22 -5.35 -12.94
N PRO A 114 8.74 -6.32 -12.12
CA PRO A 114 7.36 -6.32 -11.67
C PRO A 114 7.05 -5.09 -10.81
N LEU A 115 6.06 -4.30 -11.23
CA LEU A 115 5.59 -3.12 -10.52
C LEU A 115 4.30 -3.46 -9.76
N HIS A 116 4.33 -3.27 -8.45
CA HIS A 116 3.20 -3.50 -7.58
C HIS A 116 2.58 -2.17 -7.15
N ALA A 117 1.29 -1.99 -7.44
CA ALA A 117 0.53 -0.82 -6.98
C ALA A 117 0.35 -0.88 -5.46
N SER A 118 0.94 0.08 -4.74
CA SER A 118 0.86 0.14 -3.28
C SER A 118 -0.56 0.39 -2.79
N THR A 119 -0.90 -0.07 -1.58
CA THR A 119 -2.15 0.29 -0.88
C THR A 119 -2.32 1.81 -0.74
N GLN A 120 -1.23 2.59 -0.81
CA GLN A 120 -1.25 4.06 -0.81
C GLN A 120 -1.89 4.65 -2.08
N MET A 121 -2.08 3.88 -3.16
CA MET A 121 -2.88 4.28 -4.32
C MET A 121 -4.39 4.17 -4.09
N SER A 122 -4.81 3.77 -2.88
CA SER A 122 -6.21 3.74 -2.44
C SER A 122 -7.11 2.83 -3.27
N LEU A 123 -6.60 1.72 -3.80
CA LEU A 123 -7.37 0.86 -4.68
C LEU A 123 -8.48 0.10 -3.95
N HIS A 124 -9.72 0.32 -4.39
CA HIS A 124 -10.91 -0.26 -3.76
C HIS A 124 -12.04 -0.55 -4.75
N THR A 125 -11.75 -0.57 -6.06
CA THR A 125 -12.76 -0.73 -7.11
C THR A 125 -12.31 -1.70 -8.18
N PRO A 126 -13.24 -2.46 -8.80
CA PRO A 126 -12.96 -3.31 -9.95
C PRO A 126 -12.37 -2.56 -11.14
N GLY A 127 -12.94 -1.41 -11.51
CA GLY A 127 -12.46 -0.60 -12.63
C GLY A 127 -11.06 -0.06 -12.41
N GLY A 128 -10.75 0.40 -11.18
CA GLY A 128 -9.41 0.87 -10.83
C GLY A 128 -8.34 -0.23 -10.89
N ALA A 129 -8.68 -1.47 -10.50
CA ALA A 129 -7.78 -2.60 -10.60
C ALA A 129 -7.50 -2.98 -12.07
N ALA A 130 -8.53 -3.01 -12.90
CA ALA A 130 -8.41 -3.26 -14.32
C ALA A 130 -7.56 -2.18 -15.01
N LEU A 131 -7.76 -0.91 -14.64
CA LEU A 131 -6.97 0.21 -15.16
C LEU A 131 -5.49 0.07 -14.78
N LEU A 132 -5.16 -0.25 -13.54
CA LEU A 132 -3.76 -0.46 -13.12
C LEU A 132 -3.10 -1.63 -13.86
N LYS A 133 -3.86 -2.71 -14.13
CA LYS A 133 -3.37 -3.82 -14.97
C LYS A 133 -3.05 -3.34 -16.39
N GLU A 134 -3.95 -2.57 -17.00
CA GLU A 134 -3.76 -1.98 -18.33
C GLU A 134 -2.53 -1.07 -18.37
N LEU A 135 -2.29 -0.32 -17.30
CA LEU A 135 -1.13 0.54 -17.13
C LEU A 135 0.17 -0.23 -16.86
N GLY A 136 0.14 -1.55 -16.66
CA GLY A 136 1.31 -2.40 -16.51
C GLY A 136 1.62 -2.82 -15.06
N ALA A 137 0.72 -2.60 -14.11
CA ALA A 137 0.89 -3.17 -12.77
C ALA A 137 0.76 -4.70 -12.83
N SER A 138 1.75 -5.41 -12.28
CA SER A 138 1.72 -6.87 -12.15
C SER A 138 0.91 -7.33 -10.94
N ARG A 139 0.86 -6.51 -9.89
CA ARG A 139 0.14 -6.77 -8.64
C ARG A 139 -0.47 -5.50 -8.08
N VAL A 140 -1.62 -5.65 -7.42
CA VAL A 140 -2.33 -4.56 -6.76
C VAL A 140 -2.57 -4.88 -5.29
N VAL A 141 -2.15 -3.97 -4.39
CA VAL A 141 -2.43 -4.08 -2.95
C VAL A 141 -3.77 -3.42 -2.65
N LEU A 142 -4.75 -4.23 -2.33
CA LEU A 142 -6.11 -3.77 -2.06
C LEU A 142 -6.20 -2.88 -0.81
N ALA A 143 -7.16 -1.97 -0.81
CA ALA A 143 -7.51 -1.18 0.37
C ALA A 143 -8.01 -2.10 1.49
N ARG A 144 -7.58 -1.83 2.72
CA ARG A 144 -7.91 -2.64 3.92
C ARG A 144 -9.38 -2.59 4.31
N GLU A 145 -10.07 -1.59 3.80
CA GLU A 145 -11.47 -1.30 4.09
C GLU A 145 -12.46 -2.14 3.26
N MET A 146 -11.98 -2.95 2.31
CA MET A 146 -12.82 -3.76 1.44
C MET A 146 -13.44 -4.95 2.18
N SER A 147 -14.71 -5.25 1.84
CA SER A 147 -15.37 -6.48 2.24
C SER A 147 -15.01 -7.64 1.30
N LEU A 148 -15.22 -8.87 1.77
CA LEU A 148 -14.99 -10.08 0.98
C LEU A 148 -15.69 -10.00 -0.40
N LYS A 149 -16.96 -9.58 -0.40
CA LYS A 149 -17.74 -9.45 -1.64
C LYS A 149 -17.10 -8.47 -2.63
N GLU A 150 -16.61 -7.33 -2.16
CA GLU A 150 -15.94 -6.34 -3.02
C GLU A 150 -14.61 -6.88 -3.56
N ILE A 151 -13.88 -7.68 -2.78
CA ILE A 151 -12.65 -8.37 -3.24
C ILE A 151 -12.98 -9.36 -4.36
N GLU A 152 -14.04 -10.15 -4.20
CA GLU A 152 -14.53 -11.06 -5.25
C GLU A 152 -14.95 -10.33 -6.52
N GLU A 153 -15.58 -9.15 -6.40
CA GLU A 153 -15.97 -8.32 -7.55
C GLU A 153 -14.72 -7.83 -8.31
N VAL A 154 -13.65 -7.42 -7.61
CA VAL A 154 -12.37 -7.06 -8.22
C VAL A 154 -11.77 -8.26 -8.95
N SER A 155 -11.66 -9.40 -8.29
CA SER A 155 -11.08 -10.63 -8.85
C SER A 155 -11.80 -11.11 -10.13
N LYS A 156 -13.11 -10.89 -10.22
CA LYS A 156 -13.91 -11.23 -11.43
C LYS A 156 -13.69 -10.27 -12.60
N LYS A 157 -13.29 -9.03 -12.33
CA LYS A 157 -13.12 -7.97 -13.35
C LYS A 157 -11.75 -7.98 -14.00
N THR A 158 -10.71 -8.48 -13.30
CA THR A 158 -9.32 -8.43 -13.76
C THR A 158 -8.54 -9.64 -13.28
N ASP A 159 -7.53 -10.04 -14.06
CA ASP A 159 -6.56 -11.09 -13.76
C ASP A 159 -5.26 -10.58 -13.12
N VAL A 160 -5.20 -9.30 -12.73
CA VAL A 160 -4.05 -8.76 -11.99
C VAL A 160 -3.88 -9.49 -10.66
N GLU A 161 -2.65 -9.74 -10.23
CA GLU A 161 -2.41 -10.35 -8.91
C GLU A 161 -2.96 -9.45 -7.80
N LEU A 162 -3.79 -10.03 -6.92
CA LEU A 162 -4.39 -9.32 -5.79
C LEU A 162 -3.65 -9.67 -4.50
N GLU A 163 -3.20 -8.63 -3.79
CA GLU A 163 -2.57 -8.71 -2.47
C GLU A 163 -3.48 -8.05 -1.44
N ALA A 164 -3.77 -8.72 -0.33
CA ALA A 164 -4.59 -8.19 0.75
C ALA A 164 -3.87 -8.27 2.09
N PHE A 165 -4.03 -7.22 2.92
CA PHE A 165 -3.55 -7.29 4.30
C PHE A 165 -4.42 -8.25 5.11
N VAL A 166 -3.76 -9.14 5.88
CA VAL A 166 -4.44 -10.16 6.70
C VAL A 166 -4.20 -10.00 8.19
N HIS A 167 -3.14 -9.29 8.60
CA HIS A 167 -2.86 -9.07 10.02
C HIS A 167 -2.09 -7.77 10.25
N GLY A 168 -2.40 -7.09 11.36
CA GLY A 168 -1.62 -5.95 11.85
C GLY A 168 -2.41 -4.66 12.03
N ALA A 169 -1.71 -3.54 12.06
CA ALA A 169 -2.31 -2.24 12.37
C ALA A 169 -3.33 -1.79 11.32
N LEU A 170 -4.52 -1.44 11.78
CA LEU A 170 -5.57 -0.86 10.95
C LEU A 170 -5.55 0.67 11.06
N CYS A 171 -5.57 1.36 9.91
CA CYS A 171 -5.73 2.80 9.84
C CYS A 171 -7.21 3.19 9.90
N MET A 172 -7.49 4.38 10.44
CA MET A 172 -8.85 4.94 10.42
C MET A 172 -9.23 5.45 9.04
N SER A 173 -8.29 6.06 8.34
CA SER A 173 -8.46 6.61 6.99
C SER A 173 -8.00 5.62 5.93
N LEU A 174 -8.65 5.66 4.78
CA LEU A 174 -8.17 5.03 3.55
C LEU A 174 -6.72 5.42 3.31
N SER A 175 -5.86 4.43 3.06
CA SER A 175 -4.43 4.66 2.81
C SER A 175 -4.24 5.56 1.59
N GLY A 176 -3.31 6.53 1.66
CA GLY A 176 -3.13 7.55 0.62
C GLY A 176 -4.06 8.76 0.76
N GLN A 177 -5.10 8.69 1.60
CA GLN A 177 -6.12 9.74 1.76
C GLN A 177 -6.16 10.36 3.17
N CYS A 178 -5.05 10.27 3.91
CA CYS A 178 -4.93 10.83 5.24
C CYS A 178 -3.90 11.97 5.28
N TYR A 179 -4.38 13.19 5.45
CA TYR A 179 -3.57 14.41 5.55
C TYR A 179 -3.50 14.95 7.00
N PHE A 180 -4.10 14.25 7.96
CA PHE A 180 -4.28 14.74 9.32
C PHE A 180 -2.96 15.02 10.03
N SER A 181 -2.00 14.09 9.92
CA SER A 181 -0.67 14.24 10.52
C SER A 181 0.15 15.35 9.87
N ALA A 182 0.01 15.54 8.56
CA ALA A 182 0.65 16.63 7.81
C ALA A 182 0.12 18.00 8.28
N MET A 183 -1.20 18.15 8.37
CA MET A 183 -1.84 19.42 8.75
C MET A 183 -1.55 19.83 10.18
N LEU A 184 -1.56 18.90 11.14
CA LEU A 184 -1.29 19.23 12.56
C LEU A 184 0.19 19.38 12.88
N GLY A 185 1.10 18.71 12.19
CA GLY A 185 2.50 18.67 12.57
C GLY A 185 3.52 18.65 11.44
N GLY A 186 3.14 18.87 10.18
CA GLY A 186 4.05 18.84 9.02
C GLY A 186 4.53 17.43 8.64
N ARG A 187 4.03 16.37 9.28
CA ARG A 187 4.48 14.98 9.09
C ARG A 187 3.54 14.24 8.17
N SER A 188 3.86 14.20 6.87
CA SER A 188 3.01 13.57 5.88
C SER A 188 2.97 12.04 6.01
N GLY A 189 1.73 11.47 6.04
CA GLY A 189 1.51 10.03 5.95
C GLY A 189 1.86 9.48 4.57
N ASN A 190 1.66 10.26 3.51
CA ASN A 190 1.99 9.92 2.13
C ASN A 190 3.50 9.95 1.84
N ARG A 191 4.28 10.53 2.76
CA ARG A 191 5.74 10.57 2.71
C ARG A 191 6.40 9.74 3.82
N GLY A 192 5.63 8.78 4.38
CA GLY A 192 6.14 7.82 5.35
C GLY A 192 6.35 8.35 6.77
N ARG A 193 5.96 9.58 7.09
CA ARG A 193 6.24 10.26 8.36
C ARG A 193 5.06 10.41 9.30
N CYS A 194 3.99 9.62 9.11
CA CYS A 194 2.78 9.68 9.92
C CYS A 194 3.05 9.64 11.42
N ALA A 195 2.52 10.64 12.17
CA ALA A 195 2.61 10.71 13.63
C ALA A 195 1.55 9.89 14.36
N GLN A 196 0.74 9.09 13.63
CA GLN A 196 -0.37 8.31 14.19
C GLN A 196 -1.40 9.17 14.94
N THR A 197 -1.74 10.33 14.41
CA THR A 197 -2.66 11.31 14.99
C THR A 197 -4.03 10.72 15.36
N CYS A 198 -4.51 9.73 14.59
CA CYS A 198 -5.73 8.98 14.87
C CYS A 198 -5.70 8.19 16.21
N ARG A 199 -4.53 8.07 16.86
CA ARG A 199 -4.38 7.40 18.15
C ARG A 199 -4.44 8.34 19.35
N LEU A 200 -4.43 9.65 19.07
CA LEU A 200 -4.63 10.67 20.10
C LEU A 200 -6.11 10.73 20.52
N PRO A 201 -6.41 11.32 21.70
CA PRO A 201 -7.79 11.54 22.13
C PRO A 201 -8.52 12.50 21.18
N PHE A 202 -9.58 11.98 20.54
CA PHE A 202 -10.58 12.71 19.79
C PHE A 202 -11.96 12.18 20.20
N ALA A 203 -12.81 13.05 20.73
CA ALA A 203 -14.11 12.68 21.28
C ALA A 203 -15.24 13.03 20.31
N ALA A 204 -16.02 12.03 19.91
CA ALA A 204 -17.34 12.20 19.30
C ALA A 204 -18.43 12.35 20.39
N PRO A 205 -19.56 12.97 20.11
CA PRO A 205 -20.67 13.05 21.06
C PRO A 205 -21.17 11.66 21.47
N GLY A 206 -21.06 11.33 22.77
CA GLY A 206 -21.40 10.01 23.31
C GLY A 206 -20.44 8.87 22.97
N GLY A 207 -19.27 9.20 22.44
CA GLY A 207 -18.20 8.27 22.13
C GLY A 207 -17.33 7.91 23.34
N THR A 208 -16.18 7.29 23.07
CA THR A 208 -15.22 6.79 24.09
C THR A 208 -14.09 7.78 24.39
N GLY A 209 -13.96 8.87 23.63
CA GLY A 209 -12.85 9.82 23.71
C GLY A 209 -11.67 9.47 22.79
N HIS A 210 -11.66 8.29 22.18
CA HIS A 210 -10.66 7.85 21.17
C HIS A 210 -11.37 7.39 19.89
N ASP A 211 -12.27 8.22 19.38
CA ASP A 211 -13.20 7.87 18.31
C ASP A 211 -12.60 7.91 16.89
N LEU A 212 -11.28 8.05 16.81
CA LEU A 212 -10.47 7.82 15.61
C LEU A 212 -9.57 6.58 15.72
N SER A 213 -9.61 5.84 16.85
CA SER A 213 -8.74 4.69 17.07
C SER A 213 -9.48 3.37 16.82
N LEU A 214 -9.05 2.62 15.80
CA LEU A 214 -9.56 1.27 15.52
C LEU A 214 -8.71 0.21 16.24
N LYS A 215 -9.34 -0.95 16.53
CA LYS A 215 -8.64 -2.19 16.86
C LYS A 215 -7.67 -2.57 15.76
N ASP A 216 -6.76 -3.48 16.06
CA ASP A 216 -5.91 -4.08 15.03
C ASP A 216 -6.69 -5.12 14.22
N MET A 217 -6.24 -5.38 12.99
CA MET A 217 -6.88 -6.30 12.07
C MET A 217 -6.30 -7.71 12.21
N SER A 218 -7.16 -8.74 12.16
CA SER A 218 -6.76 -10.12 11.95
C SER A 218 -7.76 -10.82 11.05
N PHE A 219 -7.26 -11.40 9.94
CA PHE A 219 -7.98 -12.24 8.99
C PHE A 219 -7.31 -13.61 8.87
N ILE A 220 -6.59 -14.04 9.92
CA ILE A 220 -5.90 -15.35 9.92
C ILE A 220 -6.90 -16.47 9.64
N ASP A 221 -8.06 -16.44 10.28
CA ASP A 221 -9.12 -17.43 10.09
C ASP A 221 -9.84 -17.34 8.73
N HIS A 222 -9.53 -16.30 7.94
CA HIS A 222 -10.14 -16.04 6.64
C HIS A 222 -9.15 -16.19 5.46
N ILE A 223 -7.93 -16.69 5.70
CA ILE A 223 -6.89 -16.78 4.64
C ILE A 223 -7.35 -17.67 3.49
N GLU A 224 -7.94 -18.82 3.77
CA GLU A 224 -8.50 -19.71 2.74
C GLU A 224 -9.66 -19.03 1.98
N THR A 225 -10.54 -18.35 2.70
CA THR A 225 -11.67 -17.60 2.10
C THR A 225 -11.16 -16.50 1.17
N LEU A 226 -10.12 -15.76 1.58
CA LEU A 226 -9.48 -14.73 0.74
C LEU A 226 -8.82 -15.35 -0.49
N HIS A 227 -8.16 -16.49 -0.34
CA HIS A 227 -7.57 -17.22 -1.48
C HIS A 227 -8.64 -17.65 -2.49
N ASN A 228 -9.75 -18.19 -2.01
CA ASN A 228 -10.89 -18.57 -2.85
C ASN A 228 -11.56 -17.37 -3.52
N ALA A 229 -11.48 -16.18 -2.91
CA ALA A 229 -11.94 -14.91 -3.48
C ALA A 229 -10.96 -14.31 -4.52
N GLY A 230 -9.82 -14.98 -4.81
CA GLY A 230 -8.85 -14.57 -5.82
C GLY A 230 -7.64 -13.81 -5.28
N VAL A 231 -7.46 -13.71 -3.96
CA VAL A 231 -6.24 -13.13 -3.37
C VAL A 231 -5.09 -14.12 -3.47
N CYS A 232 -3.98 -13.73 -4.08
CA CYS A 232 -2.79 -14.57 -4.24
C CYS A 232 -1.72 -14.33 -3.16
N SER A 233 -1.80 -13.18 -2.43
CA SER A 233 -0.79 -12.80 -1.43
C SER A 233 -1.45 -12.25 -0.16
N ALA A 234 -1.18 -12.92 0.96
CA ALA A 234 -1.63 -12.58 2.32
C ALA A 234 -0.54 -11.74 3.02
N LYS A 235 -0.74 -10.42 3.07
CA LYS A 235 0.25 -9.46 3.59
C LYS A 235 0.08 -9.18 5.07
N ILE A 236 1.19 -9.26 5.81
CA ILE A 236 1.27 -8.93 7.22
C ILE A 236 1.82 -7.48 7.35
N GLU A 237 1.11 -6.59 8.06
CA GLU A 237 1.61 -5.25 8.40
C GLU A 237 2.56 -5.32 9.59
N GLY A 238 3.70 -4.59 9.56
CA GLY A 238 4.53 -4.54 10.75
C GLY A 238 6.03 -4.26 10.58
N ARG A 239 6.52 -3.50 9.58
CA ARG A 239 7.95 -3.17 9.40
C ARG A 239 8.62 -2.47 10.60
N MET A 240 7.84 -1.82 11.46
CA MET A 240 8.34 -1.19 12.69
C MET A 240 8.20 -2.10 13.91
N LYS A 241 7.97 -3.39 13.73
CA LYS A 241 7.71 -4.33 14.81
C LYS A 241 8.93 -5.21 15.11
N ARG A 242 8.90 -5.81 16.31
CA ARG A 242 9.94 -6.72 16.78
C ARG A 242 9.93 -8.03 15.99
N PRO A 243 11.08 -8.71 15.89
CA PRO A 243 11.19 -10.01 15.22
C PRO A 243 10.21 -11.05 15.76
N GLU A 244 9.93 -11.06 17.06
CA GLU A 244 9.02 -12.00 17.71
C GLU A 244 7.57 -11.85 17.19
N TYR A 245 7.11 -10.60 17.00
CA TYR A 245 5.81 -10.35 16.39
C TYR A 245 5.77 -10.86 14.95
N VAL A 246 6.83 -10.56 14.18
CA VAL A 246 6.92 -11.00 12.77
C VAL A 246 6.86 -12.52 12.68
N ALA A 247 7.66 -13.22 13.49
CA ALA A 247 7.66 -14.68 13.52
C ALA A 247 6.30 -15.27 13.91
N ALA A 248 5.66 -14.73 14.95
CA ALA A 248 4.34 -15.20 15.40
C ALA A 248 3.27 -15.02 14.33
N ALA A 249 3.20 -13.83 13.71
CA ALA A 249 2.23 -13.55 12.67
C ALA A 249 2.46 -14.41 11.41
N VAL A 250 3.73 -14.60 11.01
CA VAL A 250 4.09 -15.47 9.87
C VAL A 250 3.72 -16.91 10.16
N ALA A 251 4.09 -17.44 11.32
CA ALA A 251 3.79 -18.84 11.68
C ALA A 251 2.28 -19.11 11.74
N ALA A 252 1.48 -18.17 12.27
CA ALA A 252 0.03 -18.29 12.28
C ALA A 252 -0.56 -18.23 10.87
N CYS A 253 -0.16 -17.24 10.05
CA CYS A 253 -0.61 -17.14 8.66
C CYS A 253 -0.16 -18.33 7.81
N ARG A 254 1.05 -18.86 8.03
CA ARG A 254 1.56 -20.04 7.31
C ARG A 254 0.71 -21.27 7.57
N LYS A 255 0.39 -21.55 8.85
CA LYS A 255 -0.49 -22.66 9.20
C LYS A 255 -1.87 -22.53 8.56
N ALA A 256 -2.48 -21.37 8.66
CA ALA A 256 -3.78 -21.10 8.04
C ALA A 256 -3.71 -21.26 6.50
N ALA A 257 -2.64 -20.78 5.85
CA ALA A 257 -2.44 -20.91 4.41
C ALA A 257 -2.17 -22.38 3.97
N ASP A 258 -1.67 -23.21 4.87
CA ASP A 258 -1.48 -24.65 4.63
C ASP A 258 -2.73 -25.49 4.96
N GLY A 259 -3.81 -24.86 5.45
CA GLY A 259 -5.02 -25.54 5.89
C GLY A 259 -4.84 -26.27 7.24
N GLU A 260 -3.81 -25.91 8.01
CA GLU A 260 -3.55 -26.47 9.33
C GLU A 260 -4.21 -25.61 10.42
N PRO A 261 -4.67 -26.23 11.52
CA PRO A 261 -5.18 -25.47 12.66
C PRO A 261 -4.08 -24.61 13.29
N VAL A 262 -4.39 -23.34 13.54
CA VAL A 262 -3.49 -22.45 14.26
C VAL A 262 -3.60 -22.73 15.75
N PRO A 263 -2.50 -23.03 16.46
CA PRO A 263 -2.53 -23.30 17.90
C PRO A 263 -3.05 -22.10 18.69
N GLU A 264 -3.94 -22.35 19.65
CA GLU A 264 -4.55 -21.29 20.47
C GLU A 264 -3.52 -20.47 21.23
N ASN A 265 -2.52 -21.12 21.82
CA ASN A 265 -1.42 -20.43 22.52
C ASN A 265 -0.62 -19.50 21.59
N LEU A 266 -0.49 -19.80 20.29
CA LEU A 266 0.16 -18.93 19.32
C LEU A 266 -0.69 -17.66 19.07
N LEU A 267 -2.02 -17.82 18.96
CA LEU A 267 -2.95 -16.69 18.82
C LEU A 267 -2.98 -15.83 20.09
N GLU A 268 -2.96 -16.44 21.28
CA GLU A 268 -2.85 -15.72 22.56
C GLU A 268 -1.54 -14.92 22.65
N HIS A 269 -0.40 -15.52 22.32
CA HIS A 269 0.87 -14.83 22.29
C HIS A 269 0.91 -13.70 21.26
N LEU A 270 0.34 -13.91 20.07
CA LEU A 270 0.24 -12.89 19.04
C LEU A 270 -0.61 -11.71 19.52
N ASN A 271 -1.75 -11.99 20.17
CA ASN A 271 -2.59 -10.98 20.78
C ASN A 271 -1.85 -10.20 21.89
N ALA A 272 -1.08 -10.88 22.75
CA ALA A 272 -0.30 -10.26 23.80
C ALA A 272 0.77 -9.29 23.25
N VAL A 273 1.55 -9.69 22.24
CA VAL A 273 2.63 -8.85 21.70
C VAL A 273 2.13 -7.75 20.78
N PHE A 274 0.90 -7.90 20.25
CA PHE A 274 0.36 -6.93 19.28
C PHE A 274 -1.17 -6.94 19.24
N SER A 275 -1.80 -6.15 20.10
CA SER A 275 -3.23 -5.84 19.96
C SER A 275 -3.58 -4.50 20.62
N ARG A 276 -4.73 -3.96 20.22
CA ARG A 276 -5.40 -2.81 20.82
C ARG A 276 -6.82 -3.22 21.15
N SER A 277 -7.02 -3.69 22.37
CA SER A 277 -8.29 -4.26 22.82
C SER A 277 -8.78 -5.41 21.93
N GLY A 278 -7.84 -6.26 21.47
CA GLY A 278 -8.11 -7.36 20.56
C GLY A 278 -8.09 -6.97 19.07
N PHE A 279 -8.57 -7.88 18.23
CA PHE A 279 -8.60 -7.76 16.79
C PHE A 279 -10.01 -7.50 16.24
N THR A 280 -10.08 -7.12 14.96
CA THR A 280 -11.33 -6.94 14.23
C THR A 280 -11.19 -7.46 12.80
N ASP A 281 -12.24 -8.05 12.27
CA ASP A 281 -12.46 -8.41 10.86
C ASP A 281 -13.58 -7.56 10.23
N GLY A 282 -14.06 -6.53 10.93
CA GLY A 282 -15.28 -5.80 10.64
C GLY A 282 -15.37 -5.17 9.24
N TYR A 283 -14.27 -4.94 8.55
CA TYR A 283 -14.29 -4.56 7.13
C TYR A 283 -14.54 -5.77 6.24
N LEU A 284 -13.80 -6.87 6.41
CA LEU A 284 -13.94 -8.08 5.60
C LEU A 284 -15.34 -8.67 5.70
N SER A 285 -15.85 -8.79 6.94
CA SER A 285 -17.20 -9.31 7.24
C SER A 285 -18.33 -8.30 6.98
N ALA A 286 -18.00 -7.06 6.60
CA ALA A 286 -18.94 -5.92 6.45
C ALA A 286 -19.67 -5.51 7.75
N HIS A 287 -19.25 -5.99 8.92
CA HIS A 287 -19.76 -5.61 10.24
C HIS A 287 -19.00 -4.42 10.82
N ARG A 288 -19.34 -3.22 10.35
CA ARG A 288 -18.70 -1.97 10.75
C ARG A 288 -19.38 -1.35 11.99
N GLY A 289 -18.78 -0.29 12.52
CA GLY A 289 -19.33 0.50 13.61
C GLY A 289 -18.54 0.37 14.90
N ARG A 290 -19.22 0.48 16.04
CA ARG A 290 -18.60 0.59 17.38
C ARG A 290 -17.67 -0.57 17.72
N ILE A 291 -17.96 -1.80 17.29
CA ILE A 291 -17.15 -2.99 17.58
C ILE A 291 -15.72 -2.92 17.03
N MET A 292 -15.49 -2.08 16.03
CA MET A 292 -14.16 -1.92 15.41
C MET A 292 -13.25 -0.94 16.16
N PHE A 293 -13.79 -0.13 17.09
CA PHE A 293 -12.97 0.84 17.82
C PHE A 293 -12.27 0.17 19.00
N GLY A 294 -11.03 0.61 19.27
CA GLY A 294 -10.22 0.10 20.36
C GLY A 294 -8.99 0.95 20.63
N THR A 295 -8.50 0.90 21.86
CA THR A 295 -7.29 1.57 22.32
C THR A 295 -6.40 0.58 23.04
N ARG A 296 -5.10 0.81 23.07
CA ARG A 296 -4.18 -0.03 23.84
C ARG A 296 -4.37 0.25 25.33
N THR A 297 -4.64 -0.80 26.10
CA THR A 297 -4.85 -0.72 27.56
C THR A 297 -3.56 -1.05 28.31
N LYS A 298 -3.56 -0.91 29.65
CA LYS A 298 -2.45 -1.35 30.49
C LYS A 298 -2.29 -2.86 30.44
N GLU A 299 -3.41 -3.57 30.44
CA GLU A 299 -3.45 -5.03 30.34
C GLU A 299 -2.82 -5.53 29.04
N ASP A 300 -3.07 -4.85 27.92
CA ASP A 300 -2.42 -5.14 26.62
C ASP A 300 -0.88 -4.98 26.70
N VAL A 301 -0.38 -4.08 27.56
CA VAL A 301 1.07 -3.88 27.73
C VAL A 301 1.66 -4.94 28.66
N GLU A 302 0.98 -5.27 29.75
CA GLU A 302 1.44 -6.22 30.79
C GLU A 302 1.42 -7.66 30.28
N SER A 303 0.51 -8.01 29.39
CA SER A 303 0.44 -9.34 28.75
C SER A 303 1.68 -9.67 27.92
N ALA A 304 2.36 -8.66 27.36
CA ALA A 304 3.60 -8.80 26.57
C ALA A 304 4.82 -8.95 27.49
N ASN A 305 4.87 -10.00 28.29
CA ASN A 305 5.94 -10.26 29.26
C ASN A 305 7.16 -11.03 28.63
N SER A 306 8.23 -11.16 29.40
CA SER A 306 9.47 -11.82 28.95
C SER A 306 9.30 -13.29 28.60
N ALA A 307 8.38 -14.00 29.25
CA ALA A 307 8.13 -15.42 28.98
C ALA A 307 7.46 -15.59 27.60
N VAL A 308 6.51 -14.72 27.23
CA VAL A 308 5.89 -14.71 25.90
C VAL A 308 6.95 -14.45 24.83
N PHE A 309 7.82 -13.45 25.02
CA PHE A 309 8.91 -13.19 24.05
C PHE A 309 9.88 -14.35 23.92
N ALA A 310 10.26 -15.01 25.02
CA ALA A 310 11.13 -16.18 25.00
C ALA A 310 10.53 -17.35 24.23
N GLN A 311 9.22 -17.59 24.38
CA GLN A 311 8.50 -18.61 23.62
C GLN A 311 8.43 -18.28 22.14
N LEU A 312 8.09 -17.05 21.79
CA LEU A 312 8.04 -16.60 20.39
C LEU A 312 9.42 -16.63 19.72
N HIS A 313 10.49 -16.40 20.45
CA HIS A 313 11.86 -16.53 19.94
C HIS A 313 12.14 -17.96 19.42
N THR A 314 11.53 -18.98 20.01
CA THR A 314 11.72 -20.36 19.57
C THR A 314 11.23 -20.63 18.14
N LEU A 315 10.28 -19.83 17.63
CA LEU A 315 9.72 -19.98 16.28
C LEU A 315 10.74 -19.73 15.18
N TYR A 316 11.80 -18.96 15.46
CA TYR A 316 12.82 -18.60 14.46
C TYR A 316 14.26 -18.79 14.96
N LYS A 317 14.42 -19.60 16.03
CA LYS A 317 15.75 -19.92 16.59
C LYS A 317 16.60 -20.74 15.62
N ASN A 318 15.97 -21.70 14.94
CA ASN A 318 16.63 -22.62 14.03
C ASN A 318 16.25 -22.33 12.59
N GLU A 319 17.13 -22.64 11.66
CA GLU A 319 16.89 -22.55 10.23
C GLU A 319 15.73 -23.49 9.82
N ALA A 320 14.79 -22.98 9.07
CA ALA A 320 13.74 -23.79 8.46
C ALA A 320 14.26 -24.43 7.15
N GLN A 321 14.26 -25.76 7.10
CA GLN A 321 14.63 -26.50 5.89
C GLN A 321 13.43 -26.50 4.92
N ARG A 322 13.49 -25.70 3.87
CA ARG A 322 12.36 -25.47 2.93
C ARG A 322 12.70 -25.69 1.47
N VAL A 323 13.98 -25.81 1.16
CA VAL A 323 14.45 -26.04 -0.22
C VAL A 323 14.68 -27.53 -0.41
N PRO A 324 13.79 -28.24 -1.14
CA PRO A 324 13.97 -29.66 -1.40
C PRO A 324 15.19 -29.86 -2.28
N VAL A 325 16.01 -30.87 -1.93
CA VAL A 325 17.18 -31.25 -2.73
C VAL A 325 17.32 -32.76 -2.86
N THR A 326 17.87 -33.18 -3.97
CA THR A 326 18.27 -34.56 -4.23
C THR A 326 19.80 -34.66 -4.32
N PHE A 327 20.38 -35.63 -3.64
CA PHE A 327 21.80 -35.95 -3.76
C PHE A 327 22.03 -37.17 -4.64
N THR A 328 23.08 -37.12 -5.47
CA THR A 328 23.64 -38.27 -6.15
C THR A 328 25.10 -38.44 -5.76
N LEU A 329 25.47 -39.55 -5.16
CA LEU A 329 26.86 -39.93 -4.86
C LEU A 329 27.34 -40.92 -5.92
N SER A 330 28.44 -40.59 -6.60
CA SER A 330 29.17 -41.52 -7.47
C SER A 330 30.50 -41.88 -6.79
N ALA A 331 30.70 -43.17 -6.44
CA ALA A 331 31.89 -43.63 -5.75
C ALA A 331 32.27 -45.03 -6.23
N PHE A 332 33.33 -45.13 -7.02
CA PHE A 332 33.86 -46.41 -7.58
C PHE A 332 35.31 -46.58 -7.19
N ALA A 333 35.71 -47.81 -6.90
CA ALA A 333 37.09 -48.10 -6.52
C ALA A 333 38.08 -47.71 -7.64
N GLY A 334 39.12 -46.91 -7.25
CA GLY A 334 40.10 -46.39 -8.18
C GLY A 334 39.70 -45.05 -8.80
N GLU A 335 38.52 -44.50 -8.48
CA GLU A 335 38.06 -43.19 -8.96
C GLU A 335 37.91 -42.19 -7.82
N ASN A 336 37.91 -40.87 -8.18
CA ASN A 336 37.62 -39.80 -7.22
C ASN A 336 36.11 -39.76 -6.91
N PRO A 337 35.68 -39.75 -5.63
CA PRO A 337 34.26 -39.68 -5.31
C PRO A 337 33.67 -38.31 -5.67
N ARG A 338 32.45 -38.34 -6.17
CA ARG A 338 31.74 -37.14 -6.62
C ARG A 338 30.34 -37.08 -6.00
N VAL A 339 29.98 -35.92 -5.51
CA VAL A 339 28.62 -35.61 -5.03
C VAL A 339 28.00 -34.57 -5.95
N THR A 340 26.81 -34.88 -6.43
CA THR A 340 25.93 -33.96 -7.14
C THR A 340 24.74 -33.63 -6.23
N VAL A 341 24.38 -32.36 -6.12
CA VAL A 341 23.15 -31.92 -5.44
C VAL A 341 22.31 -31.05 -6.38
N SER A 342 21.03 -31.32 -6.45
CA SER A 342 20.10 -30.55 -7.31
C SER A 342 18.83 -30.21 -6.55
N ASP A 343 18.31 -28.99 -6.80
CA ASP A 343 16.99 -28.52 -6.33
C ASP A 343 15.90 -28.59 -7.42
N GLY A 344 16.25 -29.18 -8.58
CA GLY A 344 15.39 -29.28 -9.76
C GLY A 344 15.54 -28.14 -10.76
N GLU A 345 16.09 -27.00 -10.35
CA GLU A 345 16.41 -25.83 -11.22
C GLU A 345 17.92 -25.63 -11.36
N ASN A 346 18.66 -25.85 -10.29
CA ASN A 346 20.10 -25.68 -10.20
C ASN A 346 20.76 -27.03 -9.83
N GLU A 347 22.00 -27.23 -10.26
CA GLU A 347 22.78 -28.43 -9.99
C GLU A 347 24.23 -28.05 -9.67
N ALA A 348 24.73 -28.53 -8.53
CA ALA A 348 26.11 -28.35 -8.15
C ALA A 348 26.82 -29.69 -8.04
N VAL A 349 28.00 -29.77 -8.64
CA VAL A 349 28.84 -30.95 -8.68
C VAL A 349 30.17 -30.68 -7.97
N VAL A 350 30.57 -31.58 -7.09
CA VAL A 350 31.85 -31.52 -6.36
C VAL A 350 32.55 -32.87 -6.41
N THR A 351 33.81 -32.89 -6.77
CA THR A 351 34.69 -34.07 -6.82
C THR A 351 35.82 -33.88 -5.82
N ALA A 352 36.14 -34.90 -5.04
CA ALA A 352 37.29 -34.86 -4.14
C ALA A 352 38.58 -35.24 -4.91
N GLU A 353 39.25 -34.22 -5.50
CA GLU A 353 40.44 -34.41 -6.33
C GLU A 353 41.61 -35.08 -5.59
N ASP A 354 41.71 -34.85 -4.27
CA ASP A 354 42.77 -35.41 -3.43
C ASP A 354 42.43 -36.75 -2.78
N CYS A 355 41.32 -37.38 -3.18
CA CYS A 355 40.86 -38.64 -2.59
C CYS A 355 40.45 -39.65 -3.68
N VAL A 356 41.08 -40.77 -3.74
CA VAL A 356 40.67 -41.87 -4.61
C VAL A 356 39.97 -42.94 -3.73
N CYS A 357 38.85 -43.44 -4.18
CA CYS A 357 38.14 -44.48 -3.47
C CYS A 357 38.95 -45.78 -3.43
N GLU A 358 39.07 -46.38 -2.28
CA GLU A 358 39.80 -47.64 -2.09
C GLU A 358 38.87 -48.85 -2.16
N ILE A 359 39.41 -50.05 -2.38
CA ILE A 359 38.67 -51.31 -2.23
C ILE A 359 38.52 -51.62 -0.74
N ALA A 360 37.32 -51.91 -0.27
CA ALA A 360 37.02 -52.26 1.11
C ALA A 360 37.69 -53.60 1.50
N GLN A 361 38.58 -53.59 2.51
CA GLN A 361 39.38 -54.75 2.91
C GLN A 361 38.68 -55.70 3.87
N LYS A 362 37.65 -55.29 4.64
CA LYS A 362 37.05 -56.05 5.74
C LYS A 362 35.55 -56.16 5.81
N LEU A 363 34.84 -55.22 5.26
CA LEU A 363 33.33 -55.18 5.26
C LEU A 363 32.85 -54.61 3.94
N PRO A 364 31.74 -55.12 3.41
CA PRO A 364 31.10 -54.52 2.23
C PRO A 364 30.71 -53.06 2.50
N VAL A 365 30.55 -52.29 1.44
CA VAL A 365 30.11 -50.90 1.48
C VAL A 365 28.80 -50.78 2.26
N ASN A 366 28.75 -49.88 3.21
CA ASN A 366 27.52 -49.54 3.92
C ASN A 366 26.89 -48.29 3.27
N THR A 367 26.19 -48.50 2.16
CA THR A 367 25.46 -47.46 1.41
C THR A 367 24.42 -46.75 2.27
N GLU A 368 23.76 -47.45 3.20
CA GLU A 368 22.80 -46.88 4.15
C GLU A 368 23.48 -45.82 5.05
N ARG A 369 24.74 -46.04 5.47
CA ARG A 369 25.49 -45.08 6.26
C ARG A 369 25.88 -43.87 5.45
N TRP A 370 26.19 -44.01 4.17
CA TRP A 370 26.46 -42.88 3.27
C TRP A 370 25.18 -42.07 3.04
N GLU A 371 24.05 -42.71 2.77
CA GLU A 371 22.76 -42.08 2.68
C GLU A 371 22.44 -41.26 3.94
N GLN A 372 22.58 -41.84 5.12
CA GLN A 372 22.36 -41.15 6.40
C GLN A 372 23.26 -39.91 6.58
N GLN A 373 24.50 -39.94 6.06
CA GLN A 373 25.37 -38.76 6.12
C GLN A 373 24.95 -37.67 5.13
N LEU A 374 24.54 -38.01 3.91
CA LEU A 374 24.05 -37.07 2.91
C LEU A 374 22.75 -36.39 3.36
N ARG A 375 21.86 -37.11 4.03
CA ARG A 375 20.61 -36.58 4.61
C ARG A 375 20.83 -35.57 5.75
N LYS A 376 22.05 -35.41 6.27
CA LYS A 376 22.35 -34.46 7.36
C LYS A 376 22.52 -33.04 6.82
N THR A 377 21.42 -32.38 6.54
CA THR A 377 21.37 -31.00 6.04
C THR A 377 20.96 -29.99 7.11
N GLY A 378 20.94 -30.37 8.39
CA GLY A 378 20.58 -29.49 9.51
C GLY A 378 21.46 -28.24 9.57
N GLY A 379 20.87 -27.09 9.89
CA GLY A 379 21.55 -25.77 9.91
C GLY A 379 21.73 -25.13 8.53
N THR A 380 21.09 -25.69 7.51
CA THR A 380 21.01 -25.15 6.14
C THR A 380 19.55 -25.03 5.70
N PRO A 381 19.22 -24.25 4.66
CA PRO A 381 17.84 -24.16 4.14
C PRO A 381 17.38 -25.44 3.41
N TYR A 382 18.24 -26.42 3.19
CA TYR A 382 18.02 -27.55 2.32
C TYR A 382 17.37 -28.74 3.05
N LEU A 383 16.32 -29.29 2.46
CA LEU A 383 15.64 -30.52 2.89
C LEU A 383 15.99 -31.65 1.92
N CYS A 384 16.76 -32.63 2.36
CA CYS A 384 17.09 -33.77 1.52
C CYS A 384 15.87 -34.71 1.34
N GLU A 385 15.26 -34.70 0.15
CA GLU A 385 14.14 -35.55 -0.20
C GLU A 385 14.60 -36.95 -0.64
N ALA A 386 15.62 -36.99 -1.50
CA ALA A 386 16.12 -38.26 -2.05
C ALA A 386 17.65 -38.30 -2.07
N VAL A 387 18.17 -39.51 -1.99
CA VAL A 387 19.60 -39.80 -2.17
C VAL A 387 19.72 -40.99 -3.12
N GLN A 388 20.51 -40.83 -4.19
CA GLN A 388 20.90 -41.91 -5.09
C GLN A 388 22.38 -42.19 -4.87
N ILE A 389 22.78 -43.46 -4.85
CA ILE A 389 24.16 -43.88 -4.68
C ILE A 389 24.53 -44.86 -5.78
N ASP A 390 25.49 -44.43 -6.62
CA ASP A 390 26.07 -45.20 -7.67
C ASP A 390 27.46 -45.71 -7.23
N THR A 391 27.61 -47.00 -7.05
CA THR A 391 28.82 -47.62 -6.54
C THR A 391 28.96 -49.06 -7.04
N ASP A 392 30.16 -49.62 -6.99
CA ASP A 392 30.46 -51.03 -7.36
C ASP A 392 30.33 -52.01 -6.19
N GLU A 393 29.77 -51.62 -5.06
CA GLU A 393 29.61 -52.37 -3.83
C GLU A 393 30.91 -52.84 -3.14
N LYS A 394 32.08 -52.52 -3.69
CA LYS A 394 33.40 -52.87 -3.12
C LYS A 394 34.14 -51.65 -2.64
N THR A 395 33.62 -50.49 -2.91
CA THR A 395 34.28 -49.19 -2.63
C THR A 395 34.25 -48.86 -1.16
N ALA A 396 35.37 -48.31 -0.64
CA ALA A 396 35.45 -47.67 0.67
C ALA A 396 35.63 -46.15 0.48
N LEU A 397 34.79 -45.35 1.13
CA LEU A 397 34.87 -43.90 1.15
C LEU A 397 34.89 -43.41 2.60
N PRO A 398 35.88 -42.64 3.02
CA PRO A 398 35.94 -42.03 4.37
C PRO A 398 34.73 -41.09 4.58
N ILE A 399 34.05 -41.23 5.70
CA ILE A 399 32.90 -40.40 6.06
C ILE A 399 33.27 -38.91 6.16
N SER A 400 34.52 -38.56 6.54
CA SER A 400 35.01 -37.18 6.53
C SER A 400 34.99 -36.57 5.13
N VAL A 401 35.45 -37.31 4.13
CA VAL A 401 35.45 -36.89 2.72
C VAL A 401 34.02 -36.67 2.24
N LEU A 402 33.12 -37.63 2.46
CA LEU A 402 31.71 -37.53 2.09
C LEU A 402 31.03 -36.31 2.73
N ASN A 403 31.33 -36.05 4.02
CA ASN A 403 30.79 -34.87 4.71
C ASN A 403 31.39 -33.55 4.17
N GLY A 404 32.62 -33.56 3.71
CA GLY A 404 33.24 -32.44 3.00
C GLY A 404 32.53 -32.15 1.70
N LEU A 405 32.39 -33.15 0.83
CA LEU A 405 31.72 -33.06 -0.46
C LEU A 405 30.27 -32.56 -0.32
N ARG A 406 29.51 -33.13 0.65
CA ARG A 406 28.15 -32.65 0.92
C ARG A 406 28.10 -31.17 1.25
N ARG A 407 28.96 -30.67 2.15
CA ARG A 407 28.97 -29.25 2.54
C ARG A 407 29.32 -28.34 1.40
N GLU A 408 30.36 -28.67 0.65
CA GLU A 408 30.81 -27.90 -0.51
C GLU A 408 29.77 -27.91 -1.64
N ALA A 409 29.09 -29.03 -1.87
CA ALA A 409 28.03 -29.14 -2.85
C ALA A 409 26.84 -28.22 -2.51
N LEU A 410 26.42 -28.21 -1.23
CA LEU A 410 25.37 -27.32 -0.75
C LEU A 410 25.75 -25.83 -0.82
N GLU A 411 27.03 -25.50 -0.55
CA GLU A 411 27.54 -24.13 -0.67
C GLU A 411 27.51 -23.65 -2.12
N LYS A 412 28.01 -24.45 -3.06
CA LYS A 412 27.95 -24.16 -4.50
C LYS A 412 26.52 -24.05 -5.02
N LEU A 413 25.62 -24.93 -4.56
CA LEU A 413 24.20 -24.79 -4.89
C LEU A 413 23.62 -23.47 -4.36
N GLY A 414 23.99 -23.06 -3.14
CA GLY A 414 23.60 -21.77 -2.56
C GLY A 414 24.09 -20.59 -3.39
N GLU A 415 25.32 -20.63 -3.90
CA GLU A 415 25.86 -19.60 -4.78
C GLU A 415 25.03 -19.47 -6.07
N GLN A 416 24.75 -20.59 -6.74
CA GLN A 416 23.92 -20.63 -7.95
C GLN A 416 22.50 -20.08 -7.68
N ARG A 417 21.89 -20.45 -6.57
CA ARG A 417 20.56 -19.96 -6.18
C ARG A 417 20.52 -18.46 -5.93
N ARG A 418 21.61 -17.86 -5.51
CA ARG A 418 21.74 -16.39 -5.31
C ARG A 418 21.83 -15.65 -6.65
N GLU A 419 22.26 -16.30 -7.71
CA GLU A 419 22.40 -15.69 -9.03
C GLU A 419 21.02 -15.43 -9.66
N LYS A 420 20.85 -14.26 -10.26
CA LYS A 420 19.76 -13.88 -11.14
C LYS A 420 20.27 -12.79 -12.09
N PRO A 421 19.93 -12.86 -13.36
CA PRO A 421 20.27 -11.79 -14.29
C PRO A 421 19.73 -10.43 -13.79
N ALA A 422 20.53 -9.39 -13.92
CA ALA A 422 20.09 -8.03 -13.68
C ALA A 422 18.99 -7.65 -14.68
N VAL A 423 18.00 -6.88 -14.20
CA VAL A 423 16.98 -6.31 -15.07
C VAL A 423 17.58 -5.11 -15.81
N SER A 424 17.34 -5.03 -17.11
CA SER A 424 17.76 -3.88 -17.91
C SER A 424 17.09 -2.60 -17.42
N PHE A 425 17.85 -1.51 -17.37
CA PHE A 425 17.35 -0.19 -16.99
C PHE A 425 17.77 0.84 -18.03
N LYS A 426 16.78 1.47 -18.67
CA LYS A 426 16.97 2.54 -19.65
C LYS A 426 16.75 3.87 -18.94
N ASP A 427 17.66 4.82 -19.13
CA ASP A 427 17.49 6.18 -18.64
C ASP A 427 16.36 6.89 -19.43
N ILE A 428 15.36 7.40 -18.75
CA ILE A 428 14.23 8.13 -19.33
C ILE A 428 14.43 9.61 -18.99
N PRO A 429 14.37 10.51 -19.99
CA PRO A 429 14.48 11.93 -19.73
C PRO A 429 13.25 12.45 -18.99
N PHE A 430 13.48 13.35 -18.03
CA PHE A 430 12.41 14.07 -17.36
C PHE A 430 11.71 15.05 -18.29
N ASP A 431 10.44 15.36 -17.98
CA ASP A 431 9.73 16.44 -18.66
C ASP A 431 10.36 17.77 -18.27
N THR A 432 10.86 18.50 -19.26
CA THR A 432 11.49 19.81 -19.09
C THR A 432 10.61 20.95 -19.61
N ARG A 433 9.37 20.65 -20.06
CA ARG A 433 8.44 21.67 -20.51
C ARG A 433 8.09 22.58 -19.35
N THR A 434 8.14 23.87 -19.57
CA THR A 434 7.70 24.86 -18.59
C THR A 434 6.22 25.15 -18.80
N HIS A 435 5.48 25.25 -17.70
CA HIS A 435 4.10 25.70 -17.77
C HIS A 435 4.05 27.17 -18.19
N GLY A 436 3.15 27.51 -19.09
CA GLY A 436 2.95 28.92 -19.52
C GLY A 436 2.54 29.79 -18.33
N GLU A 437 2.96 31.06 -18.32
CA GLU A 437 2.49 32.01 -17.32
C GLU A 437 0.96 32.15 -17.46
N SER A 438 0.22 31.48 -16.60
CA SER A 438 -1.19 31.74 -16.40
C SER A 438 -1.32 33.02 -15.63
N GLY A 439 -2.14 33.95 -16.08
CA GLY A 439 -2.48 35.18 -15.37
C GLY A 439 -3.07 34.87 -13.96
N ARG A 440 -4.07 35.61 -13.54
CA ARG A 440 -4.80 35.26 -12.30
C ARG A 440 -5.56 33.95 -12.51
N PRO A 441 -5.51 33.01 -11.53
CA PRO A 441 -6.25 31.76 -11.61
C PRO A 441 -7.75 32.02 -11.78
N LYS A 442 -8.38 31.32 -12.70
CA LYS A 442 -9.83 31.34 -12.83
C LYS A 442 -10.47 30.69 -11.62
N LEU A 443 -11.62 31.16 -11.17
CA LEU A 443 -12.27 30.63 -9.98
C LEU A 443 -13.22 29.50 -10.33
N ARG A 444 -13.11 28.39 -9.63
CA ARG A 444 -14.05 27.26 -9.64
C ARG A 444 -14.61 27.06 -8.23
N ALA A 445 -15.87 26.67 -8.13
CA ALA A 445 -16.49 26.41 -6.84
C ALA A 445 -16.96 24.96 -6.72
N PHE A 446 -16.49 24.26 -5.68
CA PHE A 446 -16.95 22.94 -5.32
C PHE A 446 -18.02 23.04 -4.23
N PHE A 447 -19.23 22.55 -4.52
CA PHE A 447 -20.34 22.53 -3.59
C PHE A 447 -20.61 21.10 -3.14
N LYS A 448 -20.62 20.87 -1.83
CA LYS A 448 -20.98 19.57 -1.27
C LYS A 448 -22.48 19.28 -1.38
N ASP A 449 -23.29 20.32 -1.39
CA ASP A 449 -24.75 20.28 -1.48
C ASP A 449 -25.26 21.39 -2.41
N CYS A 450 -26.25 21.09 -3.24
CA CYS A 450 -26.86 22.07 -4.14
C CYS A 450 -27.43 23.29 -3.41
N ALA A 451 -27.89 23.13 -2.16
CA ALA A 451 -28.40 24.22 -1.34
C ALA A 451 -27.33 25.29 -0.98
N GLN A 452 -26.05 25.00 -1.19
CA GLN A 452 -24.96 25.95 -0.99
C GLN A 452 -24.74 26.90 -2.18
N VAL A 453 -25.29 26.55 -3.36
CA VAL A 453 -25.10 27.33 -4.60
C VAL A 453 -25.85 28.66 -4.52
N PRO A 454 -25.14 29.80 -4.45
CA PRO A 454 -25.80 31.09 -4.30
C PRO A 454 -26.44 31.56 -5.62
N GLU A 455 -27.12 32.70 -5.60
CA GLU A 455 -27.80 33.25 -6.77
C GLU A 455 -26.81 33.74 -7.83
N ASN A 456 -25.80 34.47 -7.41
CA ASN A 456 -24.80 35.05 -8.31
C ASN A 456 -23.53 34.18 -8.35
N ILE A 457 -23.34 33.49 -9.46
CA ILE A 457 -22.18 32.60 -9.74
C ILE A 457 -21.42 33.01 -11.01
N SER A 458 -21.82 34.09 -11.67
CA SER A 458 -21.29 34.52 -12.99
C SER A 458 -19.78 34.82 -13.00
N MET A 459 -19.17 35.00 -11.81
CA MET A 459 -17.73 35.18 -11.64
C MET A 459 -16.93 33.86 -11.72
N LEU A 460 -17.59 32.73 -11.71
CA LEU A 460 -16.97 31.41 -11.75
C LEU A 460 -16.76 30.94 -13.18
N GLU A 461 -15.63 30.28 -13.45
CA GLU A 461 -15.41 29.51 -14.68
C GLU A 461 -16.26 28.23 -14.67
N ALA A 462 -16.25 27.52 -13.55
CA ALA A 462 -16.97 26.28 -13.39
C ALA A 462 -17.51 26.08 -11.97
N VAL A 463 -18.59 25.32 -11.87
CA VAL A 463 -19.13 24.78 -10.62
C VAL A 463 -18.94 23.26 -10.60
N ILE A 464 -18.47 22.73 -9.48
CA ILE A 464 -18.32 21.30 -9.26
C ILE A 464 -19.43 20.89 -8.30
N LEU A 465 -20.45 20.21 -8.82
CA LEU A 465 -21.66 19.79 -8.11
C LEU A 465 -21.63 18.29 -7.78
N PRO A 466 -22.33 17.81 -6.73
CA PRO A 466 -22.51 16.37 -6.51
C PRO A 466 -23.08 15.67 -7.75
N LEU A 467 -22.69 14.41 -7.98
CA LEU A 467 -23.19 13.59 -9.11
C LEU A 467 -24.73 13.48 -9.14
N ASP A 468 -25.36 13.54 -7.99
CA ASP A 468 -26.83 13.48 -7.82
C ASP A 468 -27.48 14.87 -7.76
N ALA A 469 -26.77 15.94 -8.15
CA ALA A 469 -27.32 17.29 -8.26
C ALA A 469 -28.60 17.28 -9.12
N ASP A 470 -29.62 18.03 -8.67
CA ASP A 470 -30.89 18.15 -9.39
C ASP A 470 -30.72 18.93 -10.69
N GLU A 471 -31.62 18.63 -11.66
CA GLU A 471 -31.59 19.21 -13.00
C GLU A 471 -31.78 20.73 -12.97
N ALA A 472 -32.62 21.24 -12.07
CA ALA A 472 -32.87 22.68 -11.96
C ALA A 472 -31.65 23.45 -11.57
N THR A 473 -30.87 22.94 -10.60
CA THR A 473 -29.56 23.54 -10.16
C THR A 473 -28.55 23.50 -11.31
N ARG A 474 -28.42 22.37 -12.02
CA ARG A 474 -27.52 22.27 -13.18
C ARG A 474 -27.85 23.22 -14.29
N THR A 475 -29.16 23.29 -14.66
CA THR A 475 -29.66 24.20 -15.70
C THR A 475 -29.41 25.66 -15.32
N ARG A 476 -29.73 26.05 -14.09
CA ARG A 476 -29.46 27.41 -13.58
C ARG A 476 -27.97 27.80 -13.70
N CYS A 477 -27.06 26.89 -13.41
CA CYS A 477 -25.63 27.17 -13.55
C CYS A 477 -25.23 27.33 -15.02
N LYS A 478 -25.73 26.47 -15.91
CA LYS A 478 -25.49 26.56 -17.37
C LYS A 478 -26.07 27.86 -17.96
N ASP A 479 -27.27 28.26 -17.56
CA ASP A 479 -27.93 29.50 -17.98
C ASP A 479 -27.16 30.74 -17.53
N ALA A 480 -26.42 30.65 -16.40
CA ALA A 480 -25.50 31.70 -15.95
C ALA A 480 -24.18 31.72 -16.74
N GLY A 481 -24.00 30.85 -17.73
CA GLY A 481 -22.74 30.74 -18.51
C GLY A 481 -21.60 30.06 -17.78
N VAL A 482 -21.88 29.30 -16.72
CA VAL A 482 -20.88 28.62 -15.90
C VAL A 482 -20.82 27.13 -16.25
N GLU A 483 -19.64 26.61 -16.46
CA GLU A 483 -19.45 25.18 -16.73
C GLU A 483 -19.89 24.33 -15.53
N VAL A 484 -20.57 23.20 -15.80
CA VAL A 484 -21.01 22.26 -14.77
C VAL A 484 -20.17 20.99 -14.84
N ILE A 485 -19.41 20.73 -13.79
CA ILE A 485 -18.62 19.52 -13.59
C ILE A 485 -19.30 18.69 -12.49
N LEU A 486 -19.58 17.39 -12.72
CA LEU A 486 -20.22 16.55 -11.75
C LEU A 486 -19.20 15.73 -10.93
N ALA A 487 -19.18 15.94 -9.62
CA ALA A 487 -18.26 15.27 -8.73
C ALA A 487 -18.64 13.82 -8.45
N LEU A 488 -17.79 12.89 -8.88
CA LEU A 488 -17.91 11.49 -8.47
C LEU A 488 -17.51 11.33 -6.99
N PRO A 489 -18.13 10.38 -6.25
CA PRO A 489 -17.74 10.12 -4.88
C PRO A 489 -16.25 9.77 -4.78
N ARG A 490 -15.54 10.34 -3.77
CA ARG A 490 -14.10 10.10 -3.54
C ARG A 490 -13.75 8.63 -3.26
N ALA A 491 -14.73 7.83 -2.82
CA ALA A 491 -14.63 6.38 -2.71
C ALA A 491 -15.90 5.73 -3.25
N LEU A 492 -15.73 4.58 -3.93
CA LEU A 492 -16.78 3.90 -4.66
C LEU A 492 -17.11 2.52 -4.09
N TRP A 493 -16.83 2.26 -2.80
CA TRP A 493 -17.05 0.96 -2.17
C TRP A 493 -18.45 0.42 -2.39
N GLY A 494 -18.58 -0.61 -3.21
CA GLY A 494 -19.85 -1.30 -3.50
C GLY A 494 -20.88 -0.48 -4.25
N ILE A 495 -20.52 0.68 -4.84
CA ILE A 495 -21.40 1.58 -5.58
C ILE A 495 -20.93 1.88 -7.01
N GLU A 496 -19.81 1.30 -7.47
CA GLU A 496 -19.23 1.61 -8.80
C GLU A 496 -20.25 1.46 -9.93
N ASN A 497 -21.03 0.37 -9.95
CA ASN A 497 -22.06 0.15 -10.97
C ASN A 497 -23.20 1.17 -10.91
N ALA A 498 -23.61 1.58 -9.71
CA ALA A 498 -24.64 2.60 -9.54
C ALA A 498 -24.14 3.98 -9.99
N VAL A 499 -22.88 4.31 -9.67
CA VAL A 499 -22.23 5.54 -10.16
C VAL A 499 -22.13 5.52 -11.67
N ARG A 500 -21.72 4.40 -12.29
CA ARG A 500 -21.71 4.22 -13.75
C ARG A 500 -23.08 4.53 -14.37
N ALA A 501 -24.13 3.88 -13.88
CA ALA A 501 -25.49 4.07 -14.40
C ALA A 501 -25.94 5.54 -14.28
N ARG A 502 -25.57 6.22 -13.18
CA ARG A 502 -25.85 7.64 -13.01
C ARG A 502 -25.07 8.51 -13.98
N MET A 503 -23.78 8.21 -14.24
CA MET A 503 -22.98 8.91 -15.25
C MET A 503 -23.55 8.76 -16.65
N GLU A 504 -24.00 7.55 -17.02
CA GLU A 504 -24.67 7.29 -18.30
C GLU A 504 -25.94 8.14 -18.46
N ALA A 505 -26.75 8.23 -17.41
CA ALA A 505 -27.92 9.08 -17.38
C ALA A 505 -27.59 10.57 -17.52
N CYS A 506 -26.56 11.06 -16.82
CA CYS A 506 -26.09 12.43 -16.94
C CYS A 506 -25.55 12.71 -18.35
N LYS A 507 -24.75 11.80 -18.91
CA LYS A 507 -24.24 11.89 -20.29
C LYS A 507 -25.40 12.01 -21.32
N ALA A 508 -26.45 11.22 -21.15
CA ALA A 508 -27.64 11.29 -22.02
C ALA A 508 -28.36 12.65 -21.94
N MET A 509 -28.21 13.39 -20.84
CA MET A 509 -28.73 14.76 -20.66
C MET A 509 -27.73 15.86 -21.08
N GLY A 510 -26.57 15.47 -21.64
CA GLY A 510 -25.55 16.40 -22.09
C GLY A 510 -24.57 16.88 -21.02
N ASP A 511 -24.54 16.24 -19.84
CA ASP A 511 -23.50 16.47 -18.82
C ASP A 511 -22.34 15.49 -19.05
N THR A 512 -21.22 15.98 -19.54
CA THR A 512 -20.07 15.16 -19.98
C THR A 512 -18.79 15.42 -19.21
N HIS A 513 -18.79 16.33 -18.23
CA HIS A 513 -17.65 16.72 -17.43
C HIS A 513 -17.74 16.14 -16.01
N PHE A 514 -16.74 15.34 -15.59
CA PHE A 514 -16.76 14.66 -14.29
C PHE A 514 -15.48 14.90 -13.51
N TYR A 515 -15.62 15.24 -12.22
CA TYR A 515 -14.53 15.42 -11.29
C TYR A 515 -14.18 14.11 -10.59
N CYS A 516 -12.94 13.65 -10.75
CA CYS A 516 -12.43 12.32 -10.38
C CYS A 516 -11.42 12.39 -9.25
N GLY A 517 -11.70 11.73 -8.12
CA GLY A 517 -10.82 11.69 -6.96
C GLY A 517 -10.13 10.34 -6.71
N ASN A 518 -10.26 9.36 -7.61
CA ASN A 518 -9.65 8.04 -7.50
C ASN A 518 -9.56 7.33 -8.87
N LEU A 519 -8.71 6.28 -8.95
CA LEU A 519 -8.47 5.55 -10.20
C LEU A 519 -9.72 4.85 -10.75
N GLY A 520 -10.66 4.42 -9.90
CA GLY A 520 -11.94 3.83 -10.35
C GLY A 520 -12.82 4.85 -11.06
N ALA A 521 -12.85 6.09 -10.57
CA ALA A 521 -13.55 7.19 -11.22
C ALA A 521 -12.93 7.51 -12.60
N LEU A 522 -11.60 7.53 -12.71
CA LEU A 522 -10.89 7.70 -13.99
C LEU A 522 -11.20 6.56 -14.96
N ALA A 523 -11.24 5.32 -14.46
CA ALA A 523 -11.61 4.16 -15.28
C ALA A 523 -13.04 4.29 -15.87
N LEU A 524 -13.98 4.78 -15.07
CA LEU A 524 -15.36 5.03 -15.52
C LEU A 524 -15.43 6.13 -16.59
N CYS A 525 -14.70 7.24 -16.41
CA CYS A 525 -14.63 8.32 -17.41
C CYS A 525 -14.05 7.82 -18.73
N LYS A 526 -12.94 7.07 -18.66
CA LYS A 526 -12.31 6.45 -19.85
C LYS A 526 -13.28 5.50 -20.57
N GLU A 527 -13.96 4.63 -19.81
CA GLU A 527 -14.91 3.65 -20.36
C GLU A 527 -16.08 4.34 -21.05
N LEU A 528 -16.62 5.41 -20.46
CA LEU A 528 -17.77 6.13 -20.99
C LEU A 528 -17.39 7.17 -22.06
N GLY A 529 -16.09 7.44 -22.28
CA GLY A 529 -15.63 8.46 -23.22
C GLY A 529 -16.16 9.85 -22.87
N VAL A 530 -15.95 10.27 -21.62
CA VAL A 530 -16.37 11.57 -21.08
C VAL A 530 -15.15 12.31 -20.49
N SER A 531 -15.25 13.63 -20.38
CA SER A 531 -14.21 14.51 -19.82
C SER A 531 -13.95 14.23 -18.35
N ALA A 532 -12.67 14.18 -17.99
CA ALA A 532 -12.22 13.88 -16.64
C ALA A 532 -11.38 15.02 -16.06
N HIS A 533 -11.84 15.60 -14.95
CA HIS A 533 -11.15 16.62 -14.17
C HIS A 533 -10.57 15.98 -12.90
N GLY A 534 -9.25 16.04 -12.73
CA GLY A 534 -8.57 15.41 -11.61
C GLY A 534 -8.77 16.17 -10.30
N GLY A 535 -9.11 15.49 -9.22
CA GLY A 535 -9.22 16.09 -7.90
C GLY A 535 -7.95 15.93 -7.07
N PHE A 536 -7.78 16.76 -6.03
CA PHE A 536 -6.62 16.76 -5.12
C PHE A 536 -6.26 15.36 -4.56
N SER A 537 -7.23 14.47 -4.46
CA SER A 537 -7.05 13.11 -3.94
C SER A 537 -6.37 12.15 -4.89
N LEU A 538 -6.10 12.54 -6.13
CA LEU A 538 -5.18 11.87 -7.04
C LEU A 538 -3.72 12.03 -6.60
N ASN A 539 -3.46 12.92 -5.64
CA ASN A 539 -2.14 13.17 -5.05
C ASN A 539 -1.07 13.56 -6.07
N VAL A 540 -1.40 14.47 -6.98
CA VAL A 540 -0.45 15.03 -7.95
C VAL A 540 0.59 15.87 -7.21
N PHE A 541 1.86 15.44 -7.24
CA PHE A 541 2.90 15.95 -6.37
C PHE A 541 4.18 16.39 -7.11
N ASN A 542 4.34 16.00 -8.37
CA ASN A 542 5.51 16.27 -9.20
C ASN A 542 5.14 16.43 -10.69
N THR A 543 6.10 16.90 -11.48
CA THR A 543 5.99 17.13 -12.92
C THR A 543 5.68 15.84 -13.68
N GLU A 544 6.30 14.74 -13.34
CA GLU A 544 6.10 13.46 -14.03
C GLU A 544 4.70 12.86 -13.75
N CYS A 545 4.13 13.16 -12.60
CA CYS A 545 2.74 12.81 -12.30
C CYS A 545 1.76 13.66 -13.14
N LEU A 546 2.05 14.94 -13.37
CA LEU A 546 1.28 15.78 -14.30
C LEU A 546 1.38 15.24 -15.73
N ARG A 547 2.58 14.90 -16.20
CA ARG A 547 2.81 14.28 -17.50
C ARG A 547 2.01 12.97 -17.66
N PHE A 548 2.02 12.11 -16.63
CA PHE A 548 1.23 10.88 -16.66
C PHE A 548 -0.26 11.17 -16.87
N PHE A 549 -0.84 12.13 -16.14
CA PHE A 549 -2.26 12.46 -16.26
C PHE A 549 -2.59 13.20 -17.55
N GLU A 550 -1.68 13.98 -18.12
CA GLU A 550 -1.78 14.55 -19.46
C GLU A 550 -1.87 13.43 -20.52
N GLU A 551 -0.94 12.48 -20.49
CA GLU A 551 -0.91 11.31 -21.38
C GLU A 551 -2.14 10.41 -21.19
N PHE A 552 -2.66 10.31 -19.97
CA PHE A 552 -3.90 9.60 -19.66
C PHE A 552 -5.13 10.27 -20.27
N GLY A 553 -5.07 11.57 -20.54
CA GLY A 553 -6.12 12.36 -21.16
C GLY A 553 -7.06 13.06 -20.19
N LEU A 554 -6.54 13.53 -19.03
CA LEU A 554 -7.28 14.47 -18.19
C LEU A 554 -7.36 15.85 -18.85
N ASP A 555 -8.48 16.54 -18.68
CA ASP A 555 -8.62 17.93 -19.12
C ASP A 555 -7.81 18.88 -18.22
N ASP A 556 -7.78 18.60 -16.91
CA ASP A 556 -7.04 19.33 -15.90
C ASP A 556 -6.97 18.53 -14.58
N THR A 557 -6.23 19.05 -13.57
CA THR A 557 -6.15 18.42 -12.26
C THR A 557 -5.88 19.40 -11.11
N GLU A 558 -6.43 19.14 -9.92
CA GLU A 558 -5.97 19.78 -8.69
C GLU A 558 -4.65 19.16 -8.20
N LEU A 559 -3.72 20.02 -7.80
CA LEU A 559 -2.48 19.63 -7.15
C LEU A 559 -2.73 19.21 -5.68
N SER A 560 -1.84 18.39 -5.14
CA SER A 560 -1.86 18.05 -3.72
C SER A 560 -1.70 19.29 -2.85
N PHE A 561 -2.56 19.45 -1.84
CA PHE A 561 -2.42 20.55 -0.89
C PHE A 561 -1.34 20.32 0.19
N GLU A 562 -0.51 19.29 0.04
CA GLU A 562 0.73 19.11 0.78
C GLU A 562 1.93 19.85 0.13
N LEU A 563 1.77 20.36 -1.09
CA LEU A 563 2.78 21.18 -1.78
C LEU A 563 2.82 22.62 -1.23
N THR A 564 4.04 23.19 -1.20
CA THR A 564 4.25 24.61 -0.95
C THR A 564 4.06 25.44 -2.22
N GLY A 565 3.88 26.77 -2.06
CA GLY A 565 3.83 27.68 -3.20
C GLY A 565 5.11 27.70 -4.03
N ASP A 566 6.27 27.46 -3.41
CA ASP A 566 7.56 27.40 -4.12
C ASP A 566 7.70 26.11 -4.93
N GLU A 567 7.28 24.96 -4.36
CA GLU A 567 7.22 23.69 -5.08
C GLU A 567 6.26 23.75 -6.27
N ILE A 568 5.06 24.33 -6.09
CA ILE A 568 4.09 24.53 -7.17
C ILE A 568 4.68 25.40 -8.30
N ARG A 569 5.42 26.46 -7.96
CA ARG A 569 6.08 27.34 -8.93
C ARG A 569 7.11 26.59 -9.76
N GLY A 570 7.77 25.58 -9.18
CA GLY A 570 8.79 24.76 -9.84
C GLY A 570 8.26 23.66 -10.75
N LEU A 571 6.96 23.32 -10.67
CA LEU A 571 6.39 22.23 -11.47
C LEU A 571 6.39 22.59 -12.97
N GLY A 572 6.83 21.63 -13.80
CA GLY A 572 6.76 21.68 -15.25
C GLY A 572 5.49 21.05 -15.82
N GLY A 573 5.53 20.69 -17.13
CA GLY A 573 4.43 20.05 -17.86
C GLY A 573 3.35 21.05 -18.32
N GLU A 574 2.46 20.60 -19.20
CA GLU A 574 1.46 21.46 -19.84
C GLU A 574 0.03 21.25 -19.32
N LEU A 575 -0.25 20.14 -18.61
CA LEU A 575 -1.58 19.87 -18.07
C LEU A 575 -2.08 21.05 -17.21
N PRO A 576 -3.25 21.61 -17.51
CA PRO A 576 -3.85 22.68 -16.70
C PRO A 576 -4.03 22.22 -15.26
N ARG A 577 -3.67 23.10 -14.30
CA ARG A 577 -3.59 22.74 -12.89
C ARG A 577 -4.24 23.75 -11.97
N GLY A 578 -4.82 23.25 -10.90
CA GLY A 578 -5.47 24.08 -9.89
C GLY A 578 -5.03 23.77 -8.46
N ILE A 579 -5.31 24.69 -7.57
CA ILE A 579 -5.11 24.51 -6.14
C ILE A 579 -6.33 24.92 -5.33
N LEU A 580 -6.42 24.41 -4.10
CA LEU A 580 -7.42 24.85 -3.14
C LEU A 580 -7.10 26.29 -2.68
N LEU A 581 -7.96 27.26 -3.02
CA LEU A 581 -7.84 28.66 -2.58
C LEU A 581 -8.69 28.97 -1.33
N TYR A 582 -9.79 28.25 -1.14
CA TYR A 582 -10.65 28.36 0.05
C TYR A 582 -11.26 27.01 0.41
N GLY A 583 -11.39 26.77 1.69
CA GLY A 583 -12.26 25.73 2.24
C GLY A 583 -11.63 24.91 3.36
N ARG A 584 -12.46 24.14 4.04
CA ARG A 584 -11.99 23.19 5.05
C ARG A 584 -11.38 22.00 4.37
N GLN A 585 -10.07 21.81 4.57
CA GLN A 585 -9.35 20.70 3.94
C GLN A 585 -9.84 19.36 4.51
N PRO A 586 -10.21 18.36 3.67
CA PRO A 586 -10.51 17.01 4.11
C PRO A 586 -9.26 16.34 4.66
N LEU A 587 -9.23 16.05 5.95
CA LEU A 587 -8.07 15.48 6.65
C LEU A 587 -8.03 13.96 6.61
N MET A 588 -9.20 13.32 6.60
CA MET A 588 -9.37 11.87 6.54
C MET A 588 -10.58 11.49 5.70
N LEU A 589 -10.43 10.41 4.93
CA LEU A 589 -11.52 9.70 4.28
C LEU A 589 -11.70 8.36 5.00
N THR A 590 -12.85 8.14 5.65
CA THR A 590 -13.05 6.97 6.51
C THR A 590 -14.26 6.15 6.08
N ARG A 591 -14.11 4.82 6.02
CA ARG A 591 -15.23 3.93 5.76
C ARG A 591 -16.02 3.62 7.05
N ASN A 592 -15.37 3.56 8.20
CA ASN A 592 -16.00 3.47 9.51
C ASN A 592 -16.13 4.89 10.11
N CYS A 593 -17.37 5.35 10.36
CA CYS A 593 -17.60 6.73 10.78
C CYS A 593 -17.17 6.97 12.23
N PRO A 594 -16.37 8.02 12.53
CA PRO A 594 -16.00 8.37 13.91
C PRO A 594 -17.21 8.59 14.84
N LEU A 595 -18.30 9.14 14.30
CA LEU A 595 -19.53 9.40 15.05
C LEU A 595 -20.29 8.12 15.42
N ALA A 596 -19.98 7.00 14.76
CA ALA A 596 -20.60 5.70 15.04
C ALA A 596 -20.05 5.02 16.30
N ASN A 597 -18.96 5.53 16.90
CA ASN A 597 -18.43 5.01 18.17
C ASN A 597 -19.25 5.49 19.39
N SER A 598 -20.55 5.45 19.28
CA SER A 598 -21.46 5.77 20.36
C SER A 598 -22.49 4.65 20.53
N PRO A 599 -23.19 4.53 21.70
CA PRO A 599 -24.23 3.53 21.90
C PRO A 599 -25.37 3.61 20.87
N LYS A 600 -25.64 4.80 20.35
CA LYS A 600 -26.69 5.04 19.35
C LYS A 600 -26.21 4.76 17.91
N GLY A 601 -24.90 4.64 17.68
CA GLY A 601 -24.32 4.47 16.33
C GLY A 601 -24.81 5.55 15.38
N CYS A 602 -25.32 5.13 14.21
CA CYS A 602 -25.90 6.03 13.20
C CYS A 602 -27.38 6.35 13.43
N LEU A 603 -28.02 5.81 14.48
CA LEU A 603 -29.41 6.11 14.81
C LEU A 603 -29.56 7.59 15.18
N ASN A 604 -30.48 8.28 14.49
CA ASN A 604 -30.73 9.73 14.65
C ASN A 604 -29.55 10.63 14.22
N CYS A 605 -28.53 10.10 13.51
CA CYS A 605 -27.47 10.91 12.94
C CYS A 605 -28.04 11.74 11.77
N LYS A 606 -27.73 13.05 11.79
CA LYS A 606 -28.07 13.98 10.69
C LYS A 606 -27.04 13.97 9.55
N HIS A 607 -26.26 12.89 9.43
CA HIS A 607 -25.16 12.72 8.45
C HIS A 607 -24.03 13.75 8.56
N ALA A 608 -24.05 14.55 9.63
CA ALA A 608 -23.03 15.52 9.96
C ALA A 608 -22.88 15.61 11.50
N GLY A 609 -21.68 16.00 11.93
CA GLY A 609 -21.36 16.20 13.32
C GLY A 609 -19.94 16.72 13.48
N LYS A 610 -19.36 16.54 14.65
CA LYS A 610 -18.00 16.97 14.95
C LYS A 610 -17.34 16.06 15.97
N ILE A 611 -16.02 15.96 15.86
CA ILE A 611 -15.16 15.39 16.90
C ILE A 611 -14.35 16.51 17.52
N ARG A 612 -13.95 16.33 18.78
CA ARG A 612 -13.22 17.34 19.55
C ARG A 612 -11.90 16.74 20.05
N ASP A 613 -10.80 17.47 19.85
CA ASP A 613 -9.50 17.09 20.39
C ASP A 613 -9.36 17.43 21.89
N ARG A 614 -8.21 17.05 22.48
CA ARG A 614 -7.88 17.29 23.90
C ARG A 614 -7.79 18.79 24.28
N LYS A 615 -7.69 19.70 23.30
CA LYS A 615 -7.66 21.15 23.51
C LYS A 615 -9.02 21.79 23.32
N GLY A 616 -10.05 20.99 23.02
CA GLY A 616 -11.40 21.47 22.75
C GLY A 616 -11.64 21.94 21.32
N VAL A 617 -10.66 21.79 20.41
CA VAL A 617 -10.81 22.16 19.00
C VAL A 617 -11.75 21.19 18.31
N GLU A 618 -12.72 21.71 17.57
CA GLU A 618 -13.76 20.95 16.88
C GLU A 618 -13.42 20.74 15.41
N PHE A 619 -13.53 19.49 14.94
CA PHE A 619 -13.31 19.08 13.56
C PHE A 619 -14.63 18.56 12.98
N PRO A 620 -15.20 19.23 11.96
CA PRO A 620 -16.42 18.76 11.32
C PRO A 620 -16.25 17.34 10.72
N VAL A 621 -17.31 16.53 10.83
CA VAL A 621 -17.41 15.21 10.24
C VAL A 621 -18.68 15.13 9.41
N HIS A 622 -18.55 14.82 8.13
CA HIS A 622 -19.69 14.68 7.23
C HIS A 622 -19.70 13.30 6.58
N CYS A 623 -20.90 12.69 6.47
CA CYS A 623 -21.11 11.49 5.68
C CYS A 623 -21.40 11.87 4.23
N THR A 624 -20.80 11.14 3.29
CA THR A 624 -21.22 11.13 1.89
C THR A 624 -22.14 9.94 1.66
N ARG A 625 -23.29 10.22 1.07
CA ARG A 625 -24.30 9.22 0.70
C ARG A 625 -24.46 9.19 -0.81
N PHE A 626 -24.81 8.04 -1.32
CA PHE A 626 -25.20 7.86 -2.72
C PHE A 626 -26.40 6.92 -2.78
N GLU A 627 -27.47 7.33 -3.45
CA GLU A 627 -28.74 6.60 -3.50
C GLU A 627 -29.24 6.10 -2.13
N GLY A 628 -29.19 6.97 -1.13
CA GLY A 628 -29.64 6.66 0.23
C GLY A 628 -28.68 5.84 1.09
N LYS A 629 -27.59 5.28 0.54
CA LYS A 629 -26.58 4.50 1.28
C LYS A 629 -25.41 5.37 1.72
N THR A 630 -24.96 5.24 2.96
CA THR A 630 -23.71 5.86 3.43
C THR A 630 -22.53 5.12 2.80
N VAL A 631 -21.68 5.85 2.09
CA VAL A 631 -20.48 5.31 1.42
C VAL A 631 -19.25 5.49 2.30
N TYR A 632 -19.00 6.74 2.74
CA TYR A 632 -17.87 7.10 3.57
C TYR A 632 -18.18 8.33 4.43
N SER A 633 -17.26 8.66 5.34
CA SER A 633 -17.26 9.91 6.08
C SER A 633 -15.94 10.64 5.89
N GLU A 634 -15.98 11.96 5.97
CA GLU A 634 -14.81 12.82 5.91
C GLU A 634 -14.67 13.61 7.20
N VAL A 635 -13.46 13.68 7.72
CA VAL A 635 -13.09 14.59 8.82
C VAL A 635 -12.43 15.81 8.20
N PHE A 636 -12.98 16.99 8.46
CA PHE A 636 -12.47 18.25 7.91
C PHE A 636 -11.64 19.02 8.94
N ASN A 637 -10.77 19.90 8.44
CA ASN A 637 -10.00 20.80 9.29
C ASN A 637 -10.94 21.73 10.09
N SER A 638 -10.51 22.09 11.29
CA SER A 638 -11.28 22.93 12.21
C SER A 638 -11.58 24.34 11.68
N VAL A 639 -10.67 24.89 10.88
CA VAL A 639 -10.78 26.20 10.22
C VAL A 639 -10.56 26.09 8.72
N PRO A 640 -11.14 26.96 7.90
CA PRO A 640 -10.91 26.96 6.47
C PRO A 640 -9.48 27.42 6.14
N LEU A 641 -8.92 26.83 5.08
CA LEU A 641 -7.78 27.41 4.37
C LEU A 641 -8.27 28.63 3.59
N VAL A 642 -7.45 29.67 3.52
CA VAL A 642 -7.65 30.84 2.65
C VAL A 642 -6.33 31.18 1.97
N LEU A 643 -6.32 31.25 0.64
CA LEU A 643 -5.15 31.64 -0.17
C LEU A 643 -5.48 32.68 -1.25
N PHE A 644 -6.76 32.95 -1.54
CA PHE A 644 -7.15 33.89 -2.61
C PHE A 644 -6.74 35.37 -2.35
N ASP A 645 -6.32 35.72 -1.12
CA ASP A 645 -5.73 37.00 -0.76
C ASP A 645 -4.19 37.02 -0.93
N ARG A 646 -3.61 35.97 -1.53
CA ARG A 646 -2.18 35.81 -1.77
C ARG A 646 -1.89 35.65 -3.25
N PRO A 647 -0.72 36.10 -3.73
CA PRO A 647 -0.29 35.75 -5.07
C PRO A 647 -0.01 34.23 -5.14
N VAL A 648 -0.56 33.61 -6.16
CA VAL A 648 -0.26 32.22 -6.56
C VAL A 648 0.21 32.24 -8.01
N SER A 649 1.20 31.45 -8.36
CA SER A 649 1.77 31.37 -9.69
C SER A 649 1.82 29.91 -10.17
N ASN A 650 1.93 29.71 -11.47
CA ASN A 650 1.97 28.39 -12.09
C ASN A 650 0.69 27.57 -11.84
N VAL A 651 -0.48 28.25 -11.81
CA VAL A 651 -1.79 27.72 -11.50
C VAL A 651 -2.82 28.34 -12.43
N ASP A 652 -3.61 27.55 -13.15
CA ASP A 652 -4.61 28.01 -14.12
C ASP A 652 -5.94 28.33 -13.45
N PHE A 653 -6.32 27.55 -12.41
CA PHE A 653 -7.56 27.74 -11.68
C PHE A 653 -7.40 27.56 -10.18
N GLY A 654 -8.27 28.19 -9.43
CA GLY A 654 -8.35 28.09 -7.99
C GLY A 654 -9.70 27.56 -7.53
N VAL A 655 -9.72 26.56 -6.64
CA VAL A 655 -10.94 25.94 -6.16
C VAL A 655 -11.37 26.52 -4.82
N LEU A 656 -12.62 26.97 -4.75
CA LEU A 656 -13.31 27.37 -3.52
C LEU A 656 -14.20 26.19 -3.11
N ARG A 657 -13.83 25.46 -2.04
CA ARG A 657 -14.50 24.22 -1.63
C ARG A 657 -15.42 24.47 -0.43
N PHE A 658 -16.71 24.48 -0.68
CA PHE A 658 -17.73 24.67 0.33
C PHE A 658 -18.18 23.32 0.93
N SER A 659 -18.21 23.26 2.25
CA SER A 659 -18.49 22.01 3.00
C SER A 659 -19.54 22.19 4.10
N VAL A 660 -19.48 23.29 4.86
CA VAL A 660 -20.36 23.60 6.01
C VAL A 660 -21.09 24.92 5.81
N GLU A 661 -20.68 25.72 4.85
CA GLU A 661 -21.19 27.04 4.56
C GLU A 661 -22.61 26.92 3.92
N ASN A 662 -23.51 27.86 4.26
CA ASN A 662 -24.79 28.03 3.57
C ASN A 662 -24.64 28.97 2.36
N ALA A 663 -25.70 29.14 1.55
CA ALA A 663 -25.67 29.96 0.32
C ALA A 663 -25.28 31.42 0.58
N VAL A 664 -25.67 32.01 1.71
CA VAL A 664 -25.36 33.40 2.06
C VAL A 664 -23.85 33.55 2.41
N GLU A 665 -23.35 32.61 3.22
CA GLU A 665 -21.92 32.54 3.56
C GLU A 665 -21.09 32.28 2.31
N THR A 666 -21.54 31.39 1.43
CA THR A 666 -20.91 31.10 0.15
C THR A 666 -20.79 32.35 -0.72
N GLN A 667 -21.88 33.13 -0.88
CA GLN A 667 -21.86 34.36 -1.66
C GLN A 667 -20.84 35.38 -1.08
N ALA A 668 -20.81 35.55 0.23
CA ALA A 668 -19.88 36.47 0.88
C ALA A 668 -18.40 36.06 0.64
N ILE A 669 -18.12 34.77 0.60
CA ILE A 669 -16.79 34.24 0.31
C ILE A 669 -16.42 34.38 -1.16
N LEU A 670 -17.36 34.15 -2.09
CA LEU A 670 -17.16 34.40 -3.51
C LEU A 670 -16.83 35.89 -3.78
N ASP A 671 -17.58 36.80 -3.17
CA ASP A 671 -17.34 38.23 -3.29
C ASP A 671 -15.97 38.62 -2.73
N ALA A 672 -15.57 38.07 -1.59
CA ALA A 672 -14.25 38.28 -1.00
C ALA A 672 -13.12 37.73 -1.89
N ALA A 673 -13.32 36.53 -2.49
CA ALA A 673 -12.35 35.92 -3.39
C ALA A 673 -12.14 36.78 -4.67
N VAL A 674 -13.20 37.29 -5.25
CA VAL A 674 -13.12 38.21 -6.41
C VAL A 674 -12.36 39.52 -6.05
N ARG A 675 -12.59 40.05 -4.85
CA ARG A 675 -11.90 41.27 -4.37
C ARG A 675 -10.50 40.98 -3.81
N HIS A 676 -10.09 39.71 -3.68
CA HIS A 676 -8.85 39.26 -3.02
C HIS A 676 -8.73 39.74 -1.56
N GLU A 677 -9.83 39.82 -0.86
CA GLU A 677 -9.91 40.29 0.52
C GLU A 677 -9.98 39.13 1.51
N LYS A 678 -9.12 39.14 2.53
CA LYS A 678 -9.17 38.11 3.57
C LYS A 678 -10.52 38.16 4.30
N PRO A 679 -11.23 37.00 4.46
CA PRO A 679 -12.43 36.97 5.28
C PRO A 679 -12.14 37.31 6.74
N HIS A 680 -13.12 37.88 7.44
CA HIS A 680 -13.01 38.28 8.85
C HIS A 680 -13.02 37.08 9.85
N SER A 681 -13.08 35.83 9.34
CA SER A 681 -13.10 34.61 10.14
C SER A 681 -11.71 34.04 10.41
N ASP A 682 -11.60 33.22 11.44
CA ASP A 682 -10.41 32.41 11.69
C ASP A 682 -10.10 31.51 10.48
N CYS A 683 -8.85 31.52 10.01
CA CYS A 683 -8.41 30.77 8.85
C CYS A 683 -6.96 30.26 8.99
N THR A 684 -6.59 29.33 8.13
CA THR A 684 -5.22 28.81 8.03
C THR A 684 -4.65 29.03 6.63
N ARG A 685 -3.33 29.02 6.50
CA ARG A 685 -2.62 28.91 5.22
C ARG A 685 -2.26 27.46 4.86
N GLY A 686 -2.70 26.52 5.66
CA GLY A 686 -2.42 25.10 5.46
C GLY A 686 -0.92 24.80 5.45
N LEU A 687 -0.51 24.05 4.44
CA LEU A 687 0.89 23.67 4.19
C LEU A 687 1.55 24.54 3.11
N PHE A 688 0.82 25.44 2.47
CA PHE A 688 1.29 26.27 1.36
C PHE A 688 2.56 27.08 1.66
N LEU A 689 2.75 27.52 2.92
CA LEU A 689 3.92 28.29 3.36
C LEU A 689 5.00 27.45 4.05
N ARG A 690 4.71 26.24 4.51
CA ARG A 690 5.63 25.47 5.36
C ARG A 690 5.95 24.07 4.85
N GLY A 691 5.16 23.55 3.93
CA GLY A 691 5.34 22.22 3.35
C GLY A 691 5.17 21.07 4.34
N VAL A 692 5.61 19.90 3.89
CA VAL A 692 5.66 18.66 4.67
C VAL A 692 7.07 18.07 4.70
N LEU A 693 7.33 17.37 5.81
CA LEU A 693 8.56 16.59 5.98
C LEU A 693 8.47 15.25 5.25
#